data_519088cb4de8f97fb835ca0072a229ab
#
_entry.id   519088cb4de8f97fb835ca0072a229ab
#
_cell.length_a   1.000
_cell.length_b   1.000
_cell.length_c   1.000
_cell.angle_alpha   90.00
_cell.angle_beta   90.00
_cell.angle_gamma   90.00
#
_symmetry.space_group_name_H-M   'P 1'
#
loop_
_entity.id
_entity.type
_entity.pdbx_description
1 polymer ?
#
loop_
_entity_poly.entity_id
_entity_poly.type
_entity_poly.pdbx_seq_one_letter_code
_entity_poly.pdbx_strand_id
1 'polypeptide(L)'
;MRRYINNRYIRSLIFASSVRGEPPPRPPRAFFGRNELIENVVSLAENLEPIALIGAGGVGKTSIALTVLHDDRIKKRFGNNRRSIRCDRFPASLPNFLSRLSEAIGAGIENPKDLASLQQFLSSREMILVLDNAESILDPQGTDGREIYTTVQELSRFNNICLIITSRITTVPPHFERPVISTLSMESACDIFYSIYRSGGRSEVISDLVRQLDFHALSVTLLATTAFHNTWDYNRLAKEWDMQRSQVLQTDYNESLAATIELSLASPTFRDLGPHAGDLLGVIAFFPQGVDENNLDWLFPTIPNRKIIFDKFSLLSLTSRSNNFITMLAPIRDHLRPKDPNSSPLLRATKDHYFNRLAVIFEPGRPGFEEARWVVTEDVNVEHMLDVFTSLDMDSDALWATCMDFMRHLYWHKPRYTVLGPKIEGLADDHPSKPLYLNRLSGLSGSVGNVVERKRLLSHALKLARERDNNLLIAITLSHLSEANQLLGLSKEGIQQTKEALGIYERLGITVGQADSWDILGRLFRAEGQFDAAEKATLHAIDLLREKGEEFRVCKSHRGLGVIYGAKGEREKAIRHFEKALGIASAFGWHGELFWIHYALAVFFGKENEFDDAHSHIDQAKLYAVNDAHSLGRAIEWKAQIWRQQHRLEDAVSEALGALEIYEKIGASVRIVRCKGLLQELERLIVGELPKTMPLPIPVHPPFSARGTPPSASTKSLFKSLITYLR
;
A
#
# COMPACT_ATOMS: atom_id res chain seq x y z
N MET A 1 -24.83 -13.68 25.24
CA MET A 1 -24.55 -14.43 24.00
C MET A 1 -24.71 -13.58 22.73
N ARG A 2 -25.79 -12.82 22.48
CA ARG A 2 -25.95 -11.92 21.33
C ARG A 2 -24.90 -10.76 21.28
N ARG A 3 -24.49 -10.18 22.41
CA ARG A 3 -23.43 -9.16 22.47
C ARG A 3 -22.02 -9.70 22.13
N TYR A 4 -21.77 -10.97 22.45
CA TYR A 4 -20.49 -11.63 22.12
C TYR A 4 -20.38 -12.00 20.64
N ILE A 5 -21.50 -12.31 19.99
CA ILE A 5 -21.56 -12.64 18.56
C ILE A 5 -21.39 -11.39 17.71
N ASN A 6 -22.01 -10.26 18.08
CA ASN A 6 -21.82 -8.99 17.36
C ASN A 6 -20.39 -8.44 17.46
N ASN A 7 -19.74 -8.56 18.61
CA ASN A 7 -18.34 -8.13 18.76
C ASN A 7 -17.38 -9.05 17.98
N ARG A 8 -17.70 -10.34 17.86
CA ARG A 8 -16.91 -11.29 17.05
C ARG A 8 -17.15 -11.10 15.55
N TYR A 9 -18.36 -10.73 15.15
CA TYR A 9 -18.72 -10.46 13.75
C TYR A 9 -18.15 -9.11 13.26
N ILE A 10 -18.21 -8.07 14.08
CA ILE A 10 -17.56 -6.78 13.82
C ILE A 10 -16.03 -6.95 13.85
N ARG A 11 -15.47 -7.70 14.81
CA ARG A 11 -14.07 -8.10 14.78
C ARG A 11 -13.71 -8.92 13.56
N SER A 12 -14.56 -9.85 13.08
CA SER A 12 -14.30 -10.62 11.87
C SER A 12 -14.39 -9.77 10.59
N LEU A 13 -15.25 -8.74 10.54
CA LEU A 13 -15.32 -7.80 9.42
C LEU A 13 -14.18 -6.77 9.45
N ILE A 14 -13.81 -6.28 10.64
CA ILE A 14 -12.64 -5.41 10.83
C ILE A 14 -11.34 -6.22 10.67
N PHE A 15 -11.29 -7.47 11.15
CA PHE A 15 -10.15 -8.38 10.96
C PHE A 15 -10.09 -9.04 9.57
N ALA A 16 -11.15 -9.05 8.79
CA ALA A 16 -11.09 -9.46 7.38
C ALA A 16 -10.45 -8.38 6.48
N SER A 17 -10.44 -7.12 6.93
CA SER A 17 -9.66 -6.03 6.32
C SER A 17 -8.33 -5.77 7.04
N SER A 18 -8.06 -6.40 8.20
CA SER A 18 -6.74 -6.36 8.81
C SER A 18 -5.77 -7.10 7.90
N VAL A 19 -4.79 -6.41 7.39
CA VAL A 19 -3.63 -6.95 6.69
C VAL A 19 -2.95 -7.96 7.63
N ARG A 20 -3.46 -9.19 7.66
CA ARG A 20 -2.65 -10.33 8.09
C ARG A 20 -1.57 -10.41 7.05
N GLY A 21 -0.33 -10.06 7.43
CA GLY A 21 0.79 -10.19 6.52
C GLY A 21 0.69 -11.53 5.79
N GLU A 22 0.87 -11.52 4.48
CA GLU A 22 0.67 -12.72 3.66
C GLU A 22 1.50 -13.88 4.19
N PRO A 23 0.92 -15.08 4.28
CA PRO A 23 1.70 -16.26 4.65
C PRO A 23 2.81 -16.49 3.60
N PRO A 24 3.96 -17.03 4.00
CA PRO A 24 5.03 -17.30 3.05
C PRO A 24 4.55 -18.23 1.93
N PRO A 25 4.99 -18.02 0.68
CA PRO A 25 4.71 -18.90 -0.44
C PRO A 25 5.09 -20.35 -0.13
N ARG A 26 4.40 -21.33 -0.73
CA ARG A 26 4.73 -22.74 -0.55
C ARG A 26 6.11 -23.05 -1.16
N PRO A 27 6.89 -23.97 -0.56
CA PRO A 27 8.13 -24.45 -1.15
C PRO A 27 7.85 -25.25 -2.44
N PRO A 28 8.85 -25.44 -3.30
CA PRO A 28 8.68 -26.25 -4.51
C PRO A 28 8.33 -27.70 -4.15
N ARG A 29 7.52 -28.35 -5.00
CA ARG A 29 7.08 -29.75 -4.78
C ARG A 29 8.22 -30.76 -4.83
N ALA A 30 9.23 -30.50 -5.67
CA ALA A 30 10.42 -31.33 -5.83
C ALA A 30 11.64 -30.56 -5.34
N PHE A 31 12.28 -31.05 -4.27
CA PHE A 31 13.47 -30.47 -3.68
C PHE A 31 14.44 -31.61 -3.32
N PHE A 32 15.61 -31.63 -3.96
CA PHE A 32 16.55 -32.72 -3.86
C PHE A 32 17.95 -32.26 -3.38
N GLY A 33 18.62 -33.11 -2.60
CA GLY A 33 20.05 -33.03 -2.34
C GLY A 33 20.56 -31.86 -1.52
N ARG A 34 19.70 -31.29 -0.62
CA ARG A 34 20.11 -30.14 0.20
C ARG A 34 19.76 -30.28 1.68
N ASN A 35 19.60 -31.51 2.16
CA ASN A 35 19.14 -31.76 3.52
C ASN A 35 20.10 -31.20 4.57
N GLU A 36 21.40 -31.37 4.40
CA GLU A 36 22.40 -30.82 5.33
C GLU A 36 22.43 -29.31 5.36
N LEU A 37 22.28 -28.66 4.18
CA LEU A 37 22.24 -27.23 4.10
C LEU A 37 20.96 -26.68 4.75
N ILE A 38 19.82 -27.32 4.52
CA ILE A 38 18.53 -26.93 5.18
C ILE A 38 18.67 -27.07 6.70
N GLU A 39 19.20 -28.17 7.18
CA GLU A 39 19.42 -28.42 8.61
C GLU A 39 20.31 -27.34 9.25
N ASN A 40 21.39 -26.97 8.58
CA ASN A 40 22.26 -25.88 9.02
C ASN A 40 21.52 -24.55 9.06
N VAL A 41 20.80 -24.19 7.98
CA VAL A 41 20.05 -22.91 7.91
C VAL A 41 18.92 -22.87 8.94
N VAL A 42 18.23 -23.98 9.18
CA VAL A 42 17.19 -24.07 10.22
C VAL A 42 17.79 -23.89 11.61
N SER A 43 18.94 -24.52 11.89
CA SER A 43 19.66 -24.38 13.18
C SER A 43 20.10 -22.92 13.41
N LEU A 44 20.63 -22.24 12.40
CA LEU A 44 20.97 -20.81 12.48
C LEU A 44 19.71 -19.97 12.73
N ALA A 45 18.61 -20.26 12.03
CA ALA A 45 17.35 -19.54 12.19
C ALA A 45 16.72 -19.77 13.59
N GLU A 46 16.86 -20.96 14.16
CA GLU A 46 16.46 -21.22 15.55
C GLU A 46 17.29 -20.40 16.56
N ASN A 47 18.54 -20.06 16.24
CA ASN A 47 19.39 -19.21 17.05
C ASN A 47 19.22 -17.71 16.77
N LEU A 48 18.27 -17.34 15.88
CA LEU A 48 18.02 -15.96 15.44
C LEU A 48 19.22 -15.30 14.74
N GLU A 49 20.16 -16.10 14.23
CA GLU A 49 21.29 -15.58 13.46
C GLU A 49 20.83 -14.99 12.12
N PRO A 50 21.36 -13.85 11.70
CA PRO A 50 21.09 -13.32 10.38
C PRO A 50 21.81 -14.14 9.31
N ILE A 51 21.10 -14.52 8.23
CA ILE A 51 21.58 -15.49 7.25
C ILE A 51 21.56 -14.85 5.85
N ALA A 52 22.64 -15.02 5.09
CA ALA A 52 22.74 -14.63 3.70
C ALA A 52 22.95 -15.84 2.78
N LEU A 53 21.92 -16.18 2.01
CA LEU A 53 21.97 -17.20 0.98
C LEU A 53 22.45 -16.57 -0.33
N ILE A 54 23.75 -16.72 -0.61
CA ILE A 54 24.42 -16.09 -1.76
C ILE A 54 24.74 -17.14 -2.83
N GLY A 55 24.51 -16.82 -4.10
CA GLY A 55 24.85 -17.72 -5.22
C GLY A 55 24.20 -17.30 -6.54
N ALA A 56 24.55 -17.97 -7.62
CA ALA A 56 24.03 -17.67 -8.95
C ALA A 56 22.50 -17.71 -9.05
N GLY A 57 21.94 -17.03 -10.06
CA GLY A 57 20.50 -17.08 -10.36
C GLY A 57 20.05 -18.50 -10.69
N GLY A 58 18.95 -18.96 -10.09
CA GLY A 58 18.42 -20.31 -10.39
C GLY A 58 19.07 -21.48 -9.62
N VAL A 59 20.07 -21.22 -8.74
CA VAL A 59 20.72 -22.26 -7.93
C VAL A 59 19.82 -22.81 -6.79
N GLY A 60 18.67 -22.17 -6.54
CA GLY A 60 17.68 -22.63 -5.56
C GLY A 60 17.64 -21.87 -4.24
N LYS A 61 18.23 -20.68 -4.11
CA LYS A 61 18.24 -19.86 -2.88
C LYS A 61 16.84 -19.60 -2.30
N THR A 62 15.92 -19.14 -3.14
CA THR A 62 14.51 -18.91 -2.77
C THR A 62 13.86 -20.21 -2.30
N SER A 63 14.13 -21.32 -2.98
CA SER A 63 13.61 -22.64 -2.60
C SER A 63 14.10 -23.08 -1.22
N ILE A 64 15.40 -22.85 -0.92
CA ILE A 64 15.98 -23.11 0.40
C ILE A 64 15.27 -22.26 1.47
N ALA A 65 15.21 -20.94 1.26
CA ALA A 65 14.58 -20.02 2.20
C ALA A 65 13.11 -20.38 2.48
N LEU A 66 12.33 -20.72 1.44
CA LEU A 66 10.94 -21.14 1.58
C LEU A 66 10.82 -22.49 2.29
N THR A 67 11.71 -23.45 2.03
CA THR A 67 11.73 -24.74 2.74
C THR A 67 11.98 -24.54 4.23
N VAL A 68 12.94 -23.67 4.59
CA VAL A 68 13.22 -23.28 5.98
C VAL A 68 11.99 -22.65 6.63
N LEU A 69 11.32 -21.69 5.98
CA LEU A 69 10.09 -21.09 6.51
C LEU A 69 8.96 -22.10 6.76
N HIS A 70 9.01 -23.26 6.08
CA HIS A 70 8.01 -24.31 6.23
C HIS A 70 8.50 -25.52 7.05
N ASP A 71 9.72 -25.48 7.58
CA ASP A 71 10.21 -26.48 8.54
C ASP A 71 9.34 -26.47 9.82
N ASP A 72 9.09 -27.63 10.40
CA ASP A 72 8.17 -27.76 11.53
C ASP A 72 8.69 -27.09 12.81
N ARG A 73 10.01 -27.02 13.00
CA ARG A 73 10.64 -26.29 14.12
C ARG A 73 10.42 -24.80 13.99
N ILE A 74 10.61 -24.27 12.78
CA ILE A 74 10.38 -22.85 12.44
C ILE A 74 8.88 -22.49 12.55
N LYS A 75 7.98 -23.36 12.08
CA LYS A 75 6.53 -23.18 12.27
C LYS A 75 6.15 -23.15 13.76
N LYS A 76 6.73 -24.05 14.55
CA LYS A 76 6.46 -24.15 15.99
C LYS A 76 6.95 -22.91 16.73
N ARG A 77 8.13 -22.39 16.39
CA ARG A 77 8.73 -21.23 17.04
C ARG A 77 8.06 -19.92 16.66
N PHE A 78 7.97 -19.62 15.37
CA PHE A 78 7.53 -18.31 14.88
C PHE A 78 6.04 -18.25 14.54
N GLY A 79 5.34 -19.36 14.44
CA GLY A 79 3.89 -19.40 14.14
C GLY A 79 3.53 -18.59 12.90
N ASN A 80 2.67 -17.59 13.11
CA ASN A 80 2.23 -16.68 12.06
C ASN A 80 3.20 -15.51 11.79
N ASN A 81 4.33 -15.42 12.50
CA ASN A 81 5.34 -14.36 12.32
C ASN A 81 6.44 -14.75 11.32
N ARG A 82 6.12 -15.61 10.37
CA ARG A 82 6.98 -16.00 9.26
C ARG A 82 6.61 -15.19 8.04
N ARG A 83 7.55 -14.42 7.47
CA ARG A 83 7.30 -13.47 6.39
C ARG A 83 8.32 -13.59 5.27
N SER A 84 7.89 -13.25 4.06
CA SER A 84 8.76 -13.20 2.89
C SER A 84 8.42 -11.99 2.04
N ILE A 85 9.44 -11.23 1.63
CA ILE A 85 9.32 -10.06 0.77
C ILE A 85 10.14 -10.32 -0.48
N ARG A 86 9.51 -10.20 -1.65
CA ARG A 86 10.21 -10.23 -2.93
C ARG A 86 10.69 -8.82 -3.30
N CYS A 87 11.99 -8.61 -3.16
CA CYS A 87 12.63 -7.30 -3.36
C CYS A 87 12.67 -6.87 -4.83
N ASP A 88 12.56 -7.80 -5.76
CA ASP A 88 12.50 -7.56 -7.20
C ASP A 88 11.13 -7.07 -7.71
N ARG A 89 10.16 -6.86 -6.82
CA ARG A 89 8.79 -6.44 -7.17
C ARG A 89 8.51 -4.96 -6.93
N PHE A 90 9.49 -4.19 -6.49
CA PHE A 90 9.32 -2.76 -6.25
C PHE A 90 10.64 -2.01 -6.51
N PRO A 91 10.56 -0.72 -6.87
CA PRO A 91 11.75 0.11 -7.09
C PRO A 91 12.62 0.24 -5.84
N ALA A 92 13.94 0.24 -6.02
CA ALA A 92 14.91 0.39 -4.95
C ALA A 92 14.90 1.81 -4.39
N SER A 93 14.08 2.05 -3.36
CA SER A 93 14.12 3.25 -2.52
C SER A 93 13.79 2.90 -1.08
N LEU A 94 14.40 3.60 -0.13
CA LEU A 94 14.16 3.35 1.29
C LEU A 94 12.67 3.46 1.66
N PRO A 95 11.92 4.46 1.20
CA PRO A 95 10.51 4.56 1.49
C PRO A 95 9.69 3.38 0.97
N ASN A 96 9.98 2.87 -0.24
CA ASN A 96 9.32 1.69 -0.79
C ASN A 96 9.65 0.44 0.03
N PHE A 97 10.91 0.24 0.37
CA PHE A 97 11.34 -0.88 1.19
C PHE A 97 10.62 -0.88 2.55
N LEU A 98 10.60 0.25 3.25
CA LEU A 98 9.93 0.38 4.55
C LEU A 98 8.41 0.18 4.44
N SER A 99 7.78 0.67 3.37
CA SER A 99 6.36 0.45 3.10
C SER A 99 6.05 -1.04 2.89
N ARG A 100 6.84 -1.73 2.05
CA ARG A 100 6.66 -3.16 1.80
C ARG A 100 6.97 -4.03 3.02
N LEU A 101 7.96 -3.62 3.80
CA LEU A 101 8.28 -4.27 5.07
C LEU A 101 7.10 -4.11 6.05
N SER A 102 6.58 -2.89 6.21
CA SER A 102 5.41 -2.60 7.05
C SER A 102 4.18 -3.42 6.64
N GLU A 103 3.90 -3.50 5.33
CA GLU A 103 2.81 -4.31 4.78
C GLU A 103 3.00 -5.81 5.09
N ALA A 104 4.19 -6.35 4.82
CA ALA A 104 4.49 -7.76 5.03
C ALA A 104 4.38 -8.19 6.49
N ILE A 105 4.83 -7.36 7.42
CA ILE A 105 4.77 -7.66 8.86
C ILE A 105 3.44 -7.28 9.51
N GLY A 106 2.57 -6.56 8.78
CA GLY A 106 1.28 -6.09 9.28
C GLY A 106 1.42 -4.93 10.29
N ALA A 107 2.45 -4.08 10.14
CA ALA A 107 2.71 -2.98 11.06
C ALA A 107 1.89 -1.71 10.77
N GLY A 108 1.32 -1.57 9.56
CA GLY A 108 0.46 -0.44 9.19
C GLY A 108 1.15 0.93 9.26
N ILE A 109 2.46 0.99 9.01
CA ILE A 109 3.24 2.24 9.07
C ILE A 109 3.18 2.92 7.71
N GLU A 110 2.54 4.09 7.64
CA GLU A 110 2.38 4.85 6.40
C GLU A 110 3.51 5.86 6.14
N ASN A 111 4.18 6.32 7.18
CA ASN A 111 5.30 7.23 6.99
C ASN A 111 6.60 6.44 6.81
N PRO A 112 7.12 6.35 5.58
CA PRO A 112 8.34 5.59 5.29
C PRO A 112 9.60 6.19 5.95
N LYS A 113 9.49 7.36 6.57
CA LYS A 113 10.58 7.97 7.35
C LYS A 113 10.50 7.64 8.85
N ASP A 114 9.45 6.97 9.31
CA ASP A 114 9.28 6.60 10.71
C ASP A 114 9.86 5.21 11.02
N LEU A 115 11.18 5.12 10.86
CA LEU A 115 11.96 3.93 11.22
C LEU A 115 11.79 3.58 12.72
N ALA A 116 11.59 4.58 13.58
CA ALA A 116 11.43 4.36 15.01
C ALA A 116 10.15 3.58 15.35
N SER A 117 9.03 3.90 14.72
CA SER A 117 7.77 3.15 14.90
C SER A 117 7.88 1.72 14.38
N LEU A 118 8.57 1.50 13.26
CA LEU A 118 8.86 0.18 12.73
C LEU A 118 9.75 -0.63 13.69
N GLN A 119 10.82 -0.03 14.19
CA GLN A 119 11.71 -0.64 15.17
C GLN A 119 10.97 -1.00 16.45
N GLN A 120 10.07 -0.13 16.92
CA GLN A 120 9.25 -0.40 18.10
C GLN A 120 8.29 -1.58 17.88
N PHE A 121 7.66 -1.67 16.69
CA PHE A 121 6.80 -2.81 16.34
C PHE A 121 7.59 -4.12 16.29
N LEU A 122 8.74 -4.10 15.64
CA LEU A 122 9.61 -5.27 15.46
C LEU A 122 10.22 -5.75 16.79
N SER A 123 10.62 -4.83 17.68
CA SER A 123 11.21 -5.19 18.99
C SER A 123 10.23 -5.91 19.93
N SER A 124 8.94 -5.89 19.64
CA SER A 124 7.91 -6.48 20.50
C SER A 124 7.54 -7.92 20.16
N ARG A 125 8.09 -8.51 19.08
CA ARG A 125 7.66 -9.81 18.54
C ARG A 125 8.84 -10.60 18.00
N GLU A 126 8.88 -11.90 18.29
CA GLU A 126 9.83 -12.80 17.65
C GLU A 126 9.33 -13.13 16.24
N MET A 127 10.19 -12.99 15.22
CA MET A 127 9.82 -13.25 13.82
C MET A 127 10.99 -13.73 12.97
N ILE A 128 10.65 -14.40 11.87
CA ILE A 128 11.57 -14.72 10.79
C ILE A 128 11.11 -14.03 9.51
N LEU A 129 12.01 -13.30 8.88
CA LEU A 129 11.77 -12.50 7.70
C LEU A 129 12.74 -12.88 6.59
N VAL A 130 12.23 -13.23 5.42
CA VAL A 130 13.02 -13.47 4.20
C VAL A 130 12.95 -12.25 3.29
N LEU A 131 14.09 -11.69 2.91
CA LEU A 131 14.26 -10.72 1.83
C LEU A 131 14.78 -11.48 0.60
N ASP A 132 13.85 -11.78 -0.32
CA ASP A 132 14.17 -12.56 -1.52
C ASP A 132 14.55 -11.65 -2.71
N ASN A 133 15.62 -12.01 -3.43
CA ASN A 133 16.24 -11.21 -4.49
C ASN A 133 16.69 -9.80 -4.00
N ALA A 134 17.35 -9.76 -2.85
CA ALA A 134 17.74 -8.52 -2.18
C ALA A 134 18.76 -7.70 -2.97
N GLU A 135 19.48 -8.29 -3.94
CA GLU A 135 20.33 -7.56 -4.87
C GLU A 135 19.59 -6.45 -5.63
N SER A 136 18.29 -6.59 -5.81
CA SER A 136 17.45 -5.59 -6.51
C SER A 136 17.32 -4.28 -5.72
N ILE A 137 17.60 -4.28 -4.42
CA ILE A 137 17.44 -3.12 -3.53
C ILE A 137 18.71 -2.76 -2.76
N LEU A 138 19.71 -3.64 -2.71
CA LEU A 138 20.97 -3.47 -1.95
C LEU A 138 22.13 -2.96 -2.84
N ASP A 139 21.87 -2.12 -3.82
CA ASP A 139 22.94 -1.55 -4.65
C ASP A 139 23.73 -0.48 -3.87
N PRO A 140 25.04 -0.73 -3.54
CA PRO A 140 25.82 0.21 -2.76
C PRO A 140 26.28 1.45 -3.57
N GLN A 141 26.09 1.47 -4.87
CA GLN A 141 26.48 2.59 -5.74
C GLN A 141 25.43 3.71 -5.77
N GLY A 142 24.13 3.36 -5.51
CA GLY A 142 23.05 4.31 -5.39
C GLY A 142 22.89 4.90 -3.97
N THR A 143 22.41 6.14 -3.85
CA THR A 143 22.08 6.75 -2.54
C THR A 143 21.04 5.94 -1.79
N ASP A 144 19.97 5.58 -2.46
CA ASP A 144 18.86 4.78 -1.89
C ASP A 144 19.30 3.38 -1.47
N GLY A 145 20.17 2.74 -2.25
CA GLY A 145 20.70 1.42 -1.93
C GLY A 145 21.56 1.40 -0.66
N ARG A 146 22.31 2.48 -0.38
CA ARG A 146 23.07 2.65 0.87
C ARG A 146 22.15 2.80 2.10
N GLU A 147 21.10 3.57 1.97
CA GLU A 147 20.13 3.77 3.05
C GLU A 147 19.40 2.46 3.37
N ILE A 148 18.99 1.71 2.35
CA ILE A 148 18.37 0.40 2.51
C ILE A 148 19.38 -0.58 3.16
N TYR A 149 20.62 -0.60 2.70
CA TYR A 149 21.68 -1.43 3.27
C TYR A 149 21.87 -1.16 4.77
N THR A 150 21.96 0.12 5.17
CA THR A 150 22.07 0.52 6.58
C THR A 150 20.86 0.07 7.37
N THR A 151 19.65 0.24 6.84
CA THR A 151 18.41 -0.20 7.48
C THR A 151 18.37 -1.73 7.66
N VAL A 152 18.76 -2.49 6.66
CA VAL A 152 18.86 -3.96 6.73
C VAL A 152 19.88 -4.38 7.78
N GLN A 153 21.02 -3.67 7.86
CA GLN A 153 22.03 -3.90 8.89
C GLN A 153 21.49 -3.60 10.31
N GLU A 154 20.69 -2.56 10.47
CA GLU A 154 20.04 -2.25 11.75
C GLU A 154 19.00 -3.32 12.13
N LEU A 155 18.15 -3.72 11.18
CA LEU A 155 17.13 -4.76 11.38
C LEU A 155 17.74 -6.10 11.80
N SER A 156 18.90 -6.47 11.25
CA SER A 156 19.59 -7.71 11.58
C SER A 156 20.25 -7.75 12.97
N ARG A 157 20.31 -6.60 13.67
CA ARG A 157 20.83 -6.50 15.05
C ARG A 157 19.76 -6.71 16.11
N PHE A 158 18.49 -6.87 15.73
CA PHE A 158 17.42 -7.15 16.69
C PHE A 158 17.49 -8.61 17.17
N ASN A 159 17.65 -8.83 18.46
CA ASN A 159 17.77 -10.15 19.07
C ASN A 159 16.51 -11.03 18.99
N ASN A 160 15.44 -10.54 18.40
CA ASN A 160 14.16 -11.22 18.25
C ASN A 160 13.75 -11.40 16.77
N ILE A 161 14.65 -11.09 15.84
CA ILE A 161 14.39 -11.21 14.41
C ILE A 161 15.47 -12.08 13.78
N CYS A 162 15.06 -13.19 13.15
CA CYS A 162 15.90 -13.88 12.21
C CYS A 162 15.69 -13.29 10.82
N LEU A 163 16.72 -12.69 10.24
CA LEU A 163 16.68 -12.11 8.89
C LEU A 163 17.43 -13.04 7.93
N ILE A 164 16.70 -13.54 6.92
CA ILE A 164 17.29 -14.33 5.83
C ILE A 164 17.28 -13.49 4.55
N ILE A 165 18.44 -13.34 3.93
CA ILE A 165 18.58 -12.62 2.65
C ILE A 165 18.92 -13.64 1.56
N THR A 166 18.25 -13.59 0.41
CA THR A 166 18.73 -14.27 -0.80
C THR A 166 19.31 -13.24 -1.75
N SER A 167 20.50 -13.47 -2.29
CA SER A 167 21.18 -12.53 -3.19
C SER A 167 22.05 -13.25 -4.22
N ARG A 168 22.21 -12.61 -5.39
CA ARG A 168 23.19 -13.02 -6.41
C ARG A 168 24.56 -12.39 -6.19
N ILE A 169 24.61 -11.31 -5.42
CA ILE A 169 25.83 -10.54 -5.15
C ILE A 169 26.25 -10.70 -3.69
N THR A 170 27.54 -10.53 -3.44
CA THR A 170 28.13 -10.67 -2.10
C THR A 170 27.98 -9.46 -1.22
N THR A 171 27.39 -8.39 -1.72
CA THR A 171 27.18 -7.13 -0.99
C THR A 171 26.02 -7.28 0.00
N VAL A 172 26.33 -7.88 1.15
CA VAL A 172 25.44 -8.05 2.29
C VAL A 172 26.19 -7.65 3.57
N PRO A 173 25.52 -7.28 4.67
CA PRO A 173 26.21 -6.91 5.90
C PRO A 173 27.18 -8.01 6.38
N PRO A 174 28.37 -7.64 6.91
CA PRO A 174 29.45 -8.60 7.16
C PRO A 174 29.17 -9.61 8.27
N HIS A 175 28.25 -9.31 9.18
CA HIS A 175 27.89 -10.17 10.32
C HIS A 175 26.82 -11.23 9.98
N PHE A 176 26.39 -11.31 8.71
CA PHE A 176 25.49 -12.38 8.28
C PHE A 176 26.25 -13.69 8.13
N GLU A 177 25.68 -14.77 8.68
CA GLU A 177 26.14 -16.12 8.40
C GLU A 177 25.92 -16.47 6.92
N ARG A 178 26.91 -17.08 6.29
CA ARG A 178 26.92 -17.33 4.84
C ARG A 178 27.08 -18.84 4.54
N PRO A 179 26.00 -19.61 4.71
CA PRO A 179 26.04 -21.03 4.34
C PRO A 179 26.43 -21.18 2.86
N VAL A 180 27.37 -22.06 2.57
CA VAL A 180 27.84 -22.27 1.20
C VAL A 180 26.75 -22.97 0.39
N ILE A 181 26.30 -22.33 -0.68
CA ILE A 181 25.36 -22.92 -1.62
C ILE A 181 26.13 -23.41 -2.83
N SER A 182 26.52 -24.68 -2.80
CA SER A 182 27.11 -25.36 -3.96
C SER A 182 26.05 -25.65 -5.03
N THR A 183 26.48 -25.99 -6.24
CA THR A 183 25.62 -26.66 -7.23
C THR A 183 25.12 -27.99 -6.67
N LEU A 184 24.15 -28.60 -7.32
CA LEU A 184 23.63 -29.91 -6.91
C LEU A 184 24.71 -30.97 -7.09
N SER A 185 24.61 -32.10 -6.33
CA SER A 185 25.37 -33.29 -6.68
C SER A 185 24.86 -33.86 -8.03
N MET A 186 25.70 -34.60 -8.72
CA MET A 186 25.34 -35.33 -9.94
C MET A 186 24.06 -36.16 -9.75
N GLU A 187 23.97 -36.85 -8.64
CA GLU A 187 22.84 -37.71 -8.30
C GLU A 187 21.56 -36.90 -8.14
N SER A 188 21.60 -35.83 -7.35
CA SER A 188 20.45 -34.95 -7.10
C SER A 188 19.99 -34.23 -8.35
N ALA A 189 20.91 -33.79 -9.22
CA ALA A 189 20.57 -33.14 -10.49
C ALA A 189 19.93 -34.13 -11.46
N CYS A 190 20.43 -35.37 -11.54
CA CYS A 190 19.76 -36.44 -12.28
C CYS A 190 18.39 -36.78 -11.70
N ASP A 191 18.23 -36.80 -10.37
CA ASP A 191 16.95 -37.05 -9.74
C ASP A 191 15.91 -35.98 -10.07
N ILE A 192 16.31 -34.69 -10.14
CA ILE A 192 15.44 -33.63 -10.66
C ILE A 192 15.00 -33.95 -12.10
N PHE A 193 15.96 -34.27 -12.96
CA PHE A 193 15.67 -34.57 -14.36
C PHE A 193 14.65 -35.74 -14.47
N TYR A 194 14.92 -36.86 -13.82
CA TYR A 194 14.06 -38.05 -13.90
C TYR A 194 12.73 -37.90 -13.15
N SER A 195 12.63 -37.03 -12.17
CA SER A 195 11.36 -36.72 -11.51
C SER A 195 10.36 -36.04 -12.47
N ILE A 196 10.88 -35.32 -13.45
CA ILE A 196 10.12 -34.59 -14.48
C ILE A 196 9.96 -35.46 -15.74
N TYR A 197 11.08 -35.94 -16.28
CA TYR A 197 11.14 -36.79 -17.47
C TYR A 197 10.91 -38.25 -17.06
N ARG A 198 9.68 -38.67 -16.95
CA ARG A 198 9.27 -39.98 -16.41
C ARG A 198 9.42 -41.15 -17.36
N SER A 199 9.98 -40.95 -18.56
CA SER A 199 10.11 -41.95 -19.60
C SER A 199 11.56 -42.46 -19.69
N GLY A 200 11.77 -43.76 -19.59
CA GLY A 200 13.09 -44.37 -19.72
C GLY A 200 13.87 -44.53 -18.41
N GLY A 201 14.91 -45.39 -18.43
CA GLY A 201 15.83 -45.61 -17.32
C GLY A 201 16.94 -44.55 -17.28
N ARG A 202 17.80 -44.62 -16.23
CA ARG A 202 19.00 -43.78 -16.14
C ARG A 202 19.90 -43.99 -17.35
N SER A 203 20.44 -42.91 -17.92
CA SER A 203 21.22 -42.89 -19.16
C SER A 203 22.49 -42.06 -18.98
N GLU A 204 23.60 -42.52 -19.53
CA GLU A 204 24.86 -41.76 -19.58
C GLU A 204 24.70 -40.45 -20.33
N VAL A 205 23.90 -40.42 -21.39
CA VAL A 205 23.58 -39.19 -22.18
C VAL A 205 23.03 -38.09 -21.26
N ILE A 206 22.09 -38.45 -20.39
CA ILE A 206 21.51 -37.48 -19.44
C ILE A 206 22.55 -37.08 -18.40
N SER A 207 23.35 -37.99 -17.94
CA SER A 207 24.43 -37.67 -17.01
C SER A 207 25.43 -36.67 -17.60
N ASP A 208 25.75 -36.83 -18.88
CA ASP A 208 26.62 -35.90 -19.60
C ASP A 208 25.98 -34.52 -19.84
N LEU A 209 24.70 -34.51 -20.20
CA LEU A 209 23.94 -33.25 -20.32
C LEU A 209 23.87 -32.51 -19.00
N VAL A 210 23.53 -33.17 -17.92
CA VAL A 210 23.45 -32.58 -16.58
C VAL A 210 24.83 -32.07 -16.12
N ARG A 211 25.93 -32.72 -16.49
CA ARG A 211 27.31 -32.24 -16.25
C ARG A 211 27.58 -30.95 -17.05
N GLN A 212 27.16 -30.91 -18.31
CA GLN A 212 27.30 -29.69 -19.15
C GLN A 212 26.47 -28.50 -18.63
N LEU A 213 25.41 -28.74 -17.85
CA LEU A 213 24.63 -27.74 -17.16
C LEU A 213 25.22 -27.34 -15.80
N ASP A 214 26.45 -27.77 -15.45
CA ASP A 214 27.12 -27.51 -14.17
C ASP A 214 26.22 -27.85 -12.95
N PHE A 215 25.34 -28.85 -13.11
CA PHE A 215 24.38 -29.28 -12.09
C PHE A 215 23.45 -28.14 -11.61
N HIS A 216 23.19 -27.16 -12.48
CA HIS A 216 22.38 -25.99 -12.14
C HIS A 216 20.89 -26.34 -12.10
N ALA A 217 20.26 -26.20 -10.92
CA ALA A 217 18.91 -26.72 -10.65
C ALA A 217 17.83 -26.24 -11.65
N LEU A 218 17.80 -24.94 -11.98
CA LEU A 218 16.83 -24.38 -12.89
C LEU A 218 17.07 -24.84 -14.33
N SER A 219 18.33 -24.89 -14.76
CA SER A 219 18.71 -25.37 -16.11
C SER A 219 18.31 -26.83 -16.31
N VAL A 220 18.60 -27.70 -15.33
CA VAL A 220 18.18 -29.11 -15.36
C VAL A 220 16.65 -29.23 -15.41
N THR A 221 15.94 -28.42 -14.64
CA THR A 221 14.46 -28.41 -14.64
C THR A 221 13.91 -28.01 -16.00
N LEU A 222 14.41 -26.93 -16.60
CA LEU A 222 13.99 -26.47 -17.92
C LEU A 222 14.29 -27.50 -19.00
N LEU A 223 15.50 -28.09 -19.01
CA LEU A 223 15.88 -29.12 -19.95
C LEU A 223 14.97 -30.34 -19.87
N ALA A 224 14.74 -30.86 -18.67
CA ALA A 224 13.89 -32.03 -18.44
C ALA A 224 12.44 -31.76 -18.88
N THR A 225 11.92 -30.57 -18.55
CA THR A 225 10.56 -30.15 -18.89
C THR A 225 10.38 -30.03 -20.40
N THR A 226 11.34 -29.40 -21.07
CA THR A 226 11.33 -29.24 -22.53
C THR A 226 11.39 -30.61 -23.23
N ALA A 227 12.28 -31.50 -22.76
CA ALA A 227 12.38 -32.85 -23.32
C ALA A 227 11.08 -33.65 -23.15
N PHE A 228 10.47 -33.60 -21.96
CA PHE A 228 9.24 -34.32 -21.65
C PHE A 228 8.06 -33.84 -22.51
N HIS A 229 7.84 -32.55 -22.61
CA HIS A 229 6.69 -32.02 -23.37
C HIS A 229 6.85 -32.09 -24.87
N ASN A 230 8.10 -32.18 -25.39
CA ASN A 230 8.36 -32.40 -26.81
C ASN A 230 8.50 -33.88 -27.17
N THR A 231 8.36 -34.78 -26.20
CA THR A 231 8.53 -36.24 -26.40
C THR A 231 9.88 -36.60 -27.03
N TRP A 232 10.92 -35.83 -26.71
CA TRP A 232 12.26 -36.09 -27.23
C TRP A 232 12.89 -37.27 -26.49
N ASP A 233 13.46 -38.22 -27.22
CA ASP A 233 14.35 -39.21 -26.65
C ASP A 233 15.69 -38.54 -26.24
N TYR A 234 16.54 -39.29 -25.56
CA TYR A 234 17.81 -38.77 -25.05
C TYR A 234 18.79 -38.33 -26.13
N ASN A 235 18.83 -39.02 -27.26
CA ASN A 235 19.70 -38.68 -28.39
C ASN A 235 19.25 -37.40 -29.08
N ARG A 236 17.95 -37.26 -29.28
CA ARG A 236 17.36 -36.05 -29.86
C ARG A 236 17.57 -34.84 -28.93
N LEU A 237 17.37 -35.05 -27.63
CA LEU A 237 17.61 -33.98 -26.62
C LEU A 237 19.06 -33.52 -26.69
N ALA A 238 20.04 -34.41 -26.72
CA ALA A 238 21.46 -34.06 -26.81
C ALA A 238 21.76 -33.26 -28.09
N LYS A 239 21.21 -33.69 -29.25
CA LYS A 239 21.40 -33.00 -30.53
C LYS A 239 20.82 -31.57 -30.52
N GLU A 240 19.58 -31.40 -30.01
CA GLU A 240 18.95 -30.09 -29.90
C GLU A 240 19.71 -29.18 -28.93
N TRP A 241 20.21 -29.71 -27.82
CA TRP A 241 21.06 -29.00 -26.86
C TRP A 241 22.35 -28.51 -27.51
N ASP A 242 23.08 -29.33 -28.22
CA ASP A 242 24.35 -28.99 -28.89
C ASP A 242 24.12 -27.89 -29.95
N MET A 243 23.01 -27.91 -30.65
CA MET A 243 22.63 -26.84 -31.60
C MET A 243 22.41 -25.51 -30.93
N GLN A 244 21.67 -25.46 -29.83
CA GLN A 244 21.36 -24.20 -29.10
C GLN A 244 22.58 -23.66 -28.38
N ARG A 245 23.36 -24.49 -27.72
CA ARG A 245 24.59 -24.11 -27.03
C ARG A 245 25.58 -23.40 -27.96
N SER A 246 25.74 -23.87 -29.18
CA SER A 246 26.64 -23.26 -30.15
C SER A 246 26.20 -21.88 -30.63
N GLN A 247 24.92 -21.51 -30.48
CA GLN A 247 24.38 -20.18 -30.84
C GLN A 247 24.55 -19.15 -29.70
N VAL A 248 24.59 -19.61 -28.44
CA VAL A 248 24.60 -18.74 -27.24
C VAL A 248 26.01 -18.38 -26.79
N LEU A 249 27.07 -19.07 -27.24
CA LEU A 249 28.47 -18.89 -26.83
C LEU A 249 29.11 -17.50 -27.07
N GLN A 250 28.31 -16.46 -27.32
CA GLN A 250 28.81 -15.10 -27.59
C GLN A 250 28.51 -14.07 -26.48
N THR A 251 27.90 -14.45 -25.35
CA THR A 251 27.55 -13.51 -24.26
C THR A 251 27.71 -14.09 -22.85
N ASP A 252 28.15 -13.22 -21.92
CA ASP A 252 28.67 -13.51 -20.57
C ASP A 252 27.82 -14.31 -19.54
N TYR A 253 28.53 -15.00 -18.66
CA TYR A 253 28.27 -15.44 -17.27
C TYR A 253 27.04 -16.29 -16.85
N ASN A 254 26.03 -16.55 -17.70
CA ASN A 254 24.92 -17.49 -17.43
C ASN A 254 24.60 -18.35 -18.67
N GLU A 255 25.63 -18.79 -19.36
CA GLU A 255 25.52 -19.46 -20.67
C GLU A 255 24.57 -20.67 -20.63
N SER A 256 24.65 -21.51 -19.60
CA SER A 256 23.82 -22.72 -19.53
C SER A 256 22.34 -22.43 -19.29
N LEU A 257 22.02 -21.40 -18.49
CA LEU A 257 20.62 -21.02 -18.24
C LEU A 257 20.01 -20.30 -19.45
N ALA A 258 20.71 -19.34 -20.05
CA ALA A 258 20.26 -18.66 -21.26
C ALA A 258 20.04 -19.68 -22.38
N ALA A 259 20.98 -20.61 -22.60
CA ALA A 259 20.85 -21.68 -23.62
C ALA A 259 19.63 -22.58 -23.34
N THR A 260 19.33 -22.92 -22.10
CA THR A 260 18.13 -23.72 -21.77
C THR A 260 16.83 -22.97 -21.95
N ILE A 261 16.80 -21.64 -21.69
CA ILE A 261 15.65 -20.81 -22.00
C ILE A 261 15.44 -20.77 -23.52
N GLU A 262 16.49 -20.47 -24.28
CA GLU A 262 16.42 -20.42 -25.76
C GLU A 262 16.03 -21.77 -26.35
N LEU A 263 16.53 -22.90 -25.81
CA LEU A 263 16.12 -24.23 -26.22
C LEU A 263 14.60 -24.44 -26.01
N SER A 264 14.09 -23.97 -24.88
CA SER A 264 12.64 -24.05 -24.61
C SER A 264 11.82 -23.23 -25.59
N LEU A 265 12.29 -22.00 -25.94
CA LEU A 265 11.65 -21.10 -26.90
C LEU A 265 11.76 -21.63 -28.35
N ALA A 266 12.87 -22.29 -28.68
CA ALA A 266 13.08 -22.90 -30.02
C ALA A 266 12.38 -24.25 -30.17
N SER A 267 11.81 -24.82 -29.11
CA SER A 267 11.18 -26.15 -29.14
C SER A 267 9.92 -26.18 -29.98
N PRO A 268 9.58 -27.33 -30.63
CA PRO A 268 8.35 -27.50 -31.35
C PRO A 268 7.12 -27.17 -30.53
N THR A 269 7.04 -27.62 -29.27
CA THR A 269 5.93 -27.36 -28.37
C THR A 269 5.70 -25.85 -28.15
N PHE A 270 6.76 -25.04 -28.13
CA PHE A 270 6.63 -23.58 -28.01
C PHE A 270 6.24 -22.94 -29.35
N ARG A 271 6.84 -23.36 -30.46
CA ARG A 271 6.53 -22.81 -31.79
C ARG A 271 5.07 -23.07 -32.21
N ASP A 272 4.52 -24.22 -31.82
CA ASP A 272 3.11 -24.59 -32.08
C ASP A 272 2.10 -23.71 -31.34
N LEU A 273 2.55 -22.86 -30.36
CA LEU A 273 1.70 -21.89 -29.69
C LEU A 273 1.35 -20.67 -30.57
N GLY A 274 2.03 -20.53 -31.69
CA GLY A 274 1.79 -19.45 -32.66
C GLY A 274 2.60 -18.19 -32.40
N PRO A 275 2.41 -17.17 -33.25
CA PRO A 275 3.31 -16.00 -33.32
C PRO A 275 3.27 -15.10 -32.07
N HIS A 276 2.20 -15.15 -31.26
CA HIS A 276 2.02 -14.28 -30.10
C HIS A 276 2.68 -14.81 -28.81
N ALA A 277 3.20 -16.03 -28.82
CA ALA A 277 3.73 -16.65 -27.60
C ALA A 277 4.90 -15.88 -26.99
N GLY A 278 5.84 -15.42 -27.82
CA GLY A 278 6.99 -14.60 -27.36
C GLY A 278 6.56 -13.26 -26.76
N ASP A 279 5.63 -12.56 -27.43
CA ASP A 279 5.10 -11.29 -26.95
C ASP A 279 4.35 -11.45 -25.61
N LEU A 280 3.57 -12.53 -25.45
CA LEU A 280 2.89 -12.82 -24.19
C LEU A 280 3.87 -13.08 -23.04
N LEU A 281 4.97 -13.82 -23.29
CA LEU A 281 6.03 -13.97 -22.29
C LEU A 281 6.68 -12.62 -21.94
N GLY A 282 6.90 -11.75 -22.94
CA GLY A 282 7.41 -10.40 -22.71
C GLY A 282 6.49 -9.56 -21.81
N VAL A 283 5.16 -9.67 -21.98
CA VAL A 283 4.19 -9.01 -21.10
C VAL A 283 4.25 -9.56 -19.68
N ILE A 284 4.32 -10.90 -19.48
CA ILE A 284 4.48 -11.48 -18.14
C ILE A 284 5.79 -11.01 -17.49
N ALA A 285 6.87 -10.96 -18.28
CA ALA A 285 8.18 -10.52 -17.80
C ALA A 285 8.22 -9.02 -17.44
N PHE A 286 7.39 -8.21 -18.09
CA PHE A 286 7.28 -6.78 -17.78
C PHE A 286 6.64 -6.53 -16.43
N PHE A 287 5.57 -7.25 -16.07
CA PHE A 287 4.82 -7.03 -14.85
C PHE A 287 5.50 -7.67 -13.63
N PRO A 288 5.83 -6.89 -12.56
CA PRO A 288 6.47 -7.43 -11.36
C PRO A 288 5.66 -8.50 -10.63
N GLN A 289 4.33 -8.37 -10.65
CA GLN A 289 3.41 -9.32 -10.03
C GLN A 289 3.04 -10.47 -10.98
N GLY A 290 3.37 -10.35 -12.26
CA GLY A 290 2.89 -11.21 -13.33
C GLY A 290 1.51 -10.79 -13.81
N VAL A 291 0.77 -11.70 -14.46
CA VAL A 291 -0.57 -11.44 -15.04
C VAL A 291 -1.62 -12.21 -14.26
N ASP A 292 -2.69 -11.56 -13.85
CA ASP A 292 -3.83 -12.21 -13.19
C ASP A 292 -4.58 -13.11 -14.19
N GLU A 293 -4.71 -14.40 -13.84
CA GLU A 293 -5.36 -15.42 -14.67
C GLU A 293 -6.83 -15.09 -14.99
N ASN A 294 -7.51 -14.37 -14.09
CA ASN A 294 -8.89 -13.93 -14.28
C ASN A 294 -9.01 -12.79 -15.32
N ASN A 295 -7.92 -12.09 -15.58
CA ASN A 295 -7.89 -10.94 -16.47
C ASN A 295 -7.46 -11.29 -17.91
N LEU A 296 -7.10 -12.55 -18.21
CA LEU A 296 -6.57 -12.95 -19.54
C LEU A 296 -7.52 -12.62 -20.69
N ASP A 297 -8.83 -12.81 -20.50
CA ASP A 297 -9.83 -12.55 -21.53
C ASP A 297 -9.97 -11.06 -21.83
N TRP A 298 -9.78 -10.23 -20.81
CA TRP A 298 -9.82 -8.79 -20.93
C TRP A 298 -8.49 -8.20 -21.44
N LEU A 299 -7.35 -8.71 -20.97
CA LEU A 299 -6.03 -8.20 -21.37
C LEU A 299 -5.67 -8.55 -22.82
N PHE A 300 -6.08 -9.74 -23.27
CA PHE A 300 -5.69 -10.29 -24.56
C PHE A 300 -6.90 -10.72 -25.40
N PRO A 301 -7.87 -9.82 -25.65
CA PRO A 301 -9.13 -10.19 -26.33
C PRO A 301 -8.92 -10.70 -27.74
N THR A 302 -7.87 -10.25 -28.44
CA THR A 302 -7.57 -10.60 -29.83
C THR A 302 -6.76 -11.88 -29.97
N ILE A 303 -6.22 -12.43 -28.87
CA ILE A 303 -5.39 -13.64 -28.93
C ILE A 303 -6.26 -14.88 -28.72
N PRO A 304 -6.39 -15.75 -29.71
CA PRO A 304 -7.14 -17.00 -29.60
C PRO A 304 -6.39 -17.97 -28.66
N ASN A 305 -7.15 -18.87 -28.02
CA ASN A 305 -6.60 -19.97 -27.21
C ASN A 305 -5.58 -19.54 -26.12
N ARG A 306 -5.62 -18.27 -25.70
CA ARG A 306 -4.67 -17.70 -24.71
C ARG A 306 -4.50 -18.54 -23.45
N LYS A 307 -5.58 -19.11 -22.88
CA LYS A 307 -5.50 -19.99 -21.69
C LYS A 307 -4.62 -21.21 -21.96
N ILE A 308 -4.77 -21.83 -23.13
CA ILE A 308 -3.95 -22.98 -23.54
C ILE A 308 -2.48 -22.56 -23.68
N ILE A 309 -2.21 -21.36 -24.22
CA ILE A 309 -0.84 -20.83 -24.34
C ILE A 309 -0.22 -20.66 -22.95
N PHE A 310 -0.92 -20.03 -22.00
CA PHE A 310 -0.43 -19.85 -20.63
C PHE A 310 -0.26 -21.18 -19.89
N ASP A 311 -1.14 -22.16 -20.10
CA ASP A 311 -0.99 -23.51 -19.57
C ASP A 311 0.30 -24.17 -20.10
N LYS A 312 0.58 -24.04 -21.38
CA LYS A 312 1.81 -24.55 -21.99
C LYS A 312 3.06 -23.86 -21.49
N PHE A 313 3.05 -22.54 -21.22
CA PHE A 313 4.16 -21.87 -20.57
C PHE A 313 4.47 -22.45 -19.20
N SER A 314 3.45 -22.77 -18.41
CA SER A 314 3.62 -23.44 -17.11
C SER A 314 4.14 -24.88 -17.27
N LEU A 315 3.67 -25.60 -18.28
CA LEU A 315 4.16 -26.94 -18.61
C LEU A 315 5.64 -26.91 -19.03
N LEU A 316 6.10 -25.91 -19.74
CA LEU A 316 7.50 -25.71 -20.12
C LEU A 316 8.35 -25.13 -18.99
N SER A 317 7.81 -24.95 -17.79
CA SER A 317 8.48 -24.35 -16.63
C SER A 317 8.97 -22.90 -16.86
N LEU A 318 8.47 -22.21 -17.87
CA LEU A 318 8.76 -20.80 -18.14
C LEU A 318 8.01 -19.88 -17.18
N THR A 319 6.81 -20.31 -16.73
CA THR A 319 5.97 -19.59 -15.79
C THR A 319 5.51 -20.48 -14.65
N SER A 320 5.05 -19.85 -13.57
CA SER A 320 4.43 -20.53 -12.43
C SER A 320 3.16 -19.80 -11.99
N ARG A 321 2.25 -20.49 -11.32
CA ARG A 321 1.02 -19.90 -10.76
C ARG A 321 1.14 -19.69 -9.26
N SER A 322 0.80 -18.51 -8.81
CA SER A 322 0.75 -18.15 -7.39
C SER A 322 -0.35 -17.12 -7.16
N ASN A 323 -1.29 -17.38 -6.24
CA ASN A 323 -2.37 -16.46 -5.86
C ASN A 323 -3.16 -15.90 -7.08
N ASN A 324 -3.56 -16.75 -8.01
CA ASN A 324 -4.21 -16.41 -9.29
C ASN A 324 -3.33 -15.63 -10.28
N PHE A 325 -2.06 -15.36 -9.97
CA PHE A 325 -1.14 -14.72 -10.89
C PHE A 325 -0.26 -15.75 -11.62
N ILE A 326 -0.12 -15.56 -12.92
CA ILE A 326 0.87 -16.24 -13.74
C ILE A 326 2.15 -15.43 -13.67
N THR A 327 3.15 -15.96 -12.98
CA THR A 327 4.41 -15.29 -12.66
C THR A 327 5.59 -15.97 -13.30
N MET A 328 6.71 -15.32 -13.34
CA MET A 328 7.97 -15.83 -13.90
C MET A 328 9.08 -15.76 -12.83
N LEU A 329 9.96 -16.74 -12.83
CA LEU A 329 11.16 -16.67 -11.99
C LEU A 329 12.08 -15.54 -12.46
N ALA A 330 12.75 -14.86 -11.50
CA ALA A 330 13.56 -13.69 -11.81
C ALA A 330 14.61 -13.92 -12.93
N PRO A 331 15.36 -15.03 -12.98
CA PRO A 331 16.33 -15.25 -14.05
C PRO A 331 15.68 -15.35 -15.44
N ILE A 332 14.52 -16.00 -15.54
CA ILE A 332 13.78 -16.12 -16.82
C ILE A 332 13.16 -14.77 -17.20
N ARG A 333 12.61 -14.07 -16.21
CA ARG A 333 12.03 -12.74 -16.38
C ARG A 333 13.08 -11.73 -16.90
N ASP A 334 14.26 -11.71 -16.28
CA ASP A 334 15.33 -10.79 -16.65
C ASP A 334 15.82 -11.05 -18.09
N HIS A 335 15.84 -12.32 -18.53
CA HIS A 335 16.19 -12.70 -19.89
C HIS A 335 15.14 -12.27 -20.92
N LEU A 336 13.84 -12.39 -20.58
CA LEU A 336 12.70 -12.16 -21.48
C LEU A 336 12.13 -10.73 -21.40
N ARG A 337 12.56 -9.93 -20.44
CA ARG A 337 12.01 -8.59 -20.22
C ARG A 337 12.30 -7.67 -21.41
N PRO A 338 11.28 -7.02 -22.00
CA PRO A 338 11.48 -6.06 -23.06
C PRO A 338 12.39 -4.91 -22.62
N LYS A 339 13.46 -4.63 -23.37
CA LYS A 339 14.38 -3.50 -23.11
C LYS A 339 13.70 -2.15 -23.32
N ASP A 340 12.83 -2.09 -24.34
CA ASP A 340 11.97 -0.93 -24.61
C ASP A 340 10.50 -1.36 -24.58
N PRO A 341 9.72 -0.92 -23.57
CA PRO A 341 8.31 -1.24 -23.47
C PRO A 341 7.47 -0.76 -24.66
N ASN A 342 7.90 0.30 -25.35
CA ASN A 342 7.20 0.82 -26.51
C ASN A 342 7.45 0.02 -27.81
N SER A 343 8.47 -0.83 -27.83
CA SER A 343 8.77 -1.66 -29.03
C SER A 343 7.77 -2.80 -29.22
N SER A 344 7.14 -3.30 -28.14
CA SER A 344 6.16 -4.39 -28.20
C SER A 344 4.74 -3.86 -28.45
N PRO A 345 4.11 -4.20 -29.61
CA PRO A 345 2.73 -3.82 -29.88
C PRO A 345 1.74 -4.37 -28.83
N LEU A 346 1.98 -5.60 -28.35
CA LEU A 346 1.11 -6.23 -27.35
C LEU A 346 1.23 -5.54 -26.00
N LEU A 347 2.43 -5.11 -25.59
CA LEU A 347 2.62 -4.39 -24.34
C LEU A 347 1.98 -3.00 -24.39
N ARG A 348 2.06 -2.31 -25.55
CA ARG A 348 1.32 -1.06 -25.77
C ARG A 348 -0.19 -1.26 -25.65
N ALA A 349 -0.74 -2.28 -26.31
CA ALA A 349 -2.16 -2.60 -26.21
C ALA A 349 -2.56 -2.93 -24.75
N THR A 350 -1.72 -3.70 -24.04
CA THR A 350 -1.92 -4.00 -22.62
C THR A 350 -1.94 -2.72 -21.76
N LYS A 351 -1.02 -1.79 -21.99
CA LYS A 351 -1.01 -0.47 -21.36
C LYS A 351 -2.34 0.25 -21.59
N ASP A 352 -2.79 0.33 -22.84
CA ASP A 352 -4.03 1.02 -23.20
C ASP A 352 -5.26 0.38 -22.53
N HIS A 353 -5.29 -0.96 -22.40
CA HIS A 353 -6.33 -1.65 -21.64
C HIS A 353 -6.34 -1.25 -20.16
N TYR A 354 -5.18 -1.19 -19.48
CA TYR A 354 -5.09 -0.76 -18.11
C TYR A 354 -5.53 0.70 -17.95
N PHE A 355 -5.05 1.62 -18.80
CA PHE A 355 -5.41 3.03 -18.73
C PHE A 355 -6.91 3.26 -18.97
N ASN A 356 -7.49 2.61 -19.97
CA ASN A 356 -8.92 2.70 -20.24
C ASN A 356 -9.76 2.21 -19.04
N ARG A 357 -9.33 1.11 -18.40
CA ARG A 357 -10.02 0.60 -17.21
C ARG A 357 -9.87 1.53 -16.01
N LEU A 358 -8.68 2.06 -15.77
CA LEU A 358 -8.45 3.05 -14.72
C LEU A 358 -9.28 4.32 -14.93
N ALA A 359 -9.37 4.83 -16.15
CA ALA A 359 -10.19 6.00 -16.49
C ALA A 359 -11.67 5.76 -16.14
N VAL A 360 -12.21 4.58 -16.45
CA VAL A 360 -13.58 4.19 -16.09
C VAL A 360 -13.77 4.07 -14.57
N ILE A 361 -12.82 3.47 -13.86
CA ILE A 361 -12.88 3.31 -12.40
C ILE A 361 -12.83 4.66 -11.67
N PHE A 362 -12.03 5.58 -12.17
CA PHE A 362 -11.84 6.90 -11.55
C PHE A 362 -12.84 7.95 -12.00
N GLU A 363 -13.80 7.60 -12.87
CA GLU A 363 -14.86 8.50 -13.30
C GLU A 363 -15.72 8.96 -12.12
N PRO A 364 -15.98 10.29 -11.94
CA PRO A 364 -16.78 10.79 -10.83
C PRO A 364 -18.21 10.23 -10.85
N GLY A 365 -18.68 9.73 -9.70
CA GLY A 365 -20.05 9.27 -9.49
C GLY A 365 -20.31 7.79 -9.77
N ARG A 366 -19.33 7.00 -10.17
CA ARG A 366 -19.50 5.54 -10.29
C ARG A 366 -19.29 4.82 -8.95
N PRO A 367 -20.26 4.00 -8.52
CA PRO A 367 -20.06 3.10 -7.40
C PRO A 367 -19.28 1.85 -7.86
N GLY A 368 -17.97 1.84 -7.73
CA GLY A 368 -17.11 0.77 -8.22
C GLY A 368 -16.49 -0.08 -7.11
N PHE A 369 -17.28 -0.80 -6.29
CA PHE A 369 -16.69 -1.64 -5.23
C PHE A 369 -15.88 -2.80 -5.79
N GLU A 370 -16.40 -3.51 -6.80
CA GLU A 370 -15.66 -4.62 -7.43
C GLU A 370 -14.51 -4.12 -8.30
N GLU A 371 -14.72 -3.02 -9.02
CA GLU A 371 -13.70 -2.37 -9.84
C GLU A 371 -12.61 -1.75 -8.95
N ALA A 372 -12.98 -1.16 -7.83
CA ALA A 372 -12.04 -0.69 -6.81
C ALA A 372 -11.18 -1.82 -6.26
N ARG A 373 -11.76 -3.00 -6.02
CA ARG A 373 -11.04 -4.20 -5.57
C ARG A 373 -9.99 -4.64 -6.60
N TRP A 374 -10.29 -4.52 -7.90
CA TRP A 374 -9.33 -4.84 -8.95
C TRP A 374 -8.05 -3.99 -8.85
N VAL A 375 -8.17 -2.67 -8.65
CA VAL A 375 -7.00 -1.78 -8.48
C VAL A 375 -6.15 -2.19 -7.29
N VAL A 376 -6.77 -2.61 -6.19
CA VAL A 376 -6.06 -3.08 -4.99
C VAL A 376 -5.33 -4.41 -5.24
N THR A 377 -5.90 -5.28 -6.08
CA THR A 377 -5.29 -6.57 -6.44
C THR A 377 -4.11 -6.38 -7.40
N GLU A 378 -4.25 -5.47 -8.36
CA GLU A 378 -3.26 -5.16 -9.40
C GLU A 378 -2.33 -3.98 -9.04
N ASP A 379 -2.34 -3.53 -7.79
CA ASP A 379 -1.70 -2.28 -7.38
C ASP A 379 -0.21 -2.21 -7.72
N VAL A 380 0.51 -3.33 -7.63
CA VAL A 380 1.94 -3.42 -7.97
C VAL A 380 2.16 -3.26 -9.47
N ASN A 381 1.32 -3.91 -10.30
CA ASN A 381 1.41 -3.83 -11.74
C ASN A 381 1.00 -2.44 -12.27
N VAL A 382 -0.08 -1.87 -11.71
CA VAL A 382 -0.53 -0.51 -12.04
C VAL A 382 0.53 0.51 -11.69
N GLU A 383 1.11 0.45 -10.48
CA GLU A 383 2.17 1.37 -10.07
C GLU A 383 3.41 1.25 -10.97
N HIS A 384 3.87 0.02 -11.25
CA HIS A 384 5.01 -0.20 -12.14
C HIS A 384 4.77 0.36 -13.53
N MET A 385 3.58 0.12 -14.09
CA MET A 385 3.20 0.64 -15.39
C MET A 385 3.18 2.17 -15.40
N LEU A 386 2.55 2.80 -14.41
CA LEU A 386 2.51 4.26 -14.27
C LEU A 386 3.94 4.83 -14.12
N ASP A 387 4.78 4.20 -13.31
CA ASP A 387 6.17 4.61 -13.10
C ASP A 387 7.00 4.56 -14.38
N VAL A 388 6.92 3.45 -15.13
CA VAL A 388 7.65 3.27 -16.39
C VAL A 388 7.17 4.28 -17.44
N PHE A 389 5.84 4.36 -17.69
CA PHE A 389 5.32 5.20 -18.76
C PHE A 389 5.40 6.69 -18.46
N THR A 390 5.32 7.13 -17.20
CA THR A 390 5.62 8.53 -16.83
C THR A 390 7.09 8.89 -17.00
N SER A 391 8.01 7.92 -16.89
CA SER A 391 9.44 8.16 -17.19
C SER A 391 9.70 8.28 -18.69
N LEU A 392 8.88 7.64 -19.53
CA LEU A 392 8.98 7.71 -21.00
C LEU A 392 8.28 8.94 -21.58
N ASP A 393 7.26 9.46 -20.90
CA ASP A 393 6.48 10.63 -21.32
C ASP A 393 6.16 11.49 -20.07
N MET A 394 7.15 12.29 -19.68
CA MET A 394 7.06 13.16 -18.49
C MET A 394 6.10 14.34 -18.69
N ASP A 395 5.78 14.70 -19.92
CA ASP A 395 4.93 15.85 -20.26
C ASP A 395 3.45 15.47 -20.37
N SER A 396 3.09 14.20 -20.24
CA SER A 396 1.72 13.73 -20.36
C SER A 396 0.87 14.04 -19.14
N ASP A 397 0.07 15.11 -19.21
CA ASP A 397 -0.90 15.46 -18.17
C ASP A 397 -1.91 14.33 -17.86
N ALA A 398 -2.29 13.55 -18.87
CA ALA A 398 -3.21 12.43 -18.69
C ALA A 398 -2.60 11.32 -17.84
N LEU A 399 -1.31 10.98 -18.04
CA LEU A 399 -0.60 10.01 -17.23
C LEU A 399 -0.50 10.47 -15.78
N TRP A 400 -0.11 11.73 -15.55
CA TRP A 400 -0.02 12.30 -14.20
C TRP A 400 -1.37 12.39 -13.51
N ALA A 401 -2.45 12.71 -14.22
CA ALA A 401 -3.80 12.68 -13.67
C ALA A 401 -4.16 11.26 -13.20
N THR A 402 -3.86 10.25 -14.01
CA THR A 402 -4.08 8.83 -13.65
C THR A 402 -3.25 8.42 -12.44
N CYS A 403 -1.99 8.87 -12.33
CA CYS A 403 -1.16 8.64 -11.15
C CYS A 403 -1.81 9.20 -9.87
N MET A 404 -2.36 10.42 -9.94
CA MET A 404 -3.03 11.06 -8.81
C MET A 404 -4.30 10.30 -8.38
N ASP A 405 -5.09 9.86 -9.35
CA ASP A 405 -6.30 9.11 -9.07
C ASP A 405 -5.99 7.73 -8.51
N PHE A 406 -4.94 7.07 -9.03
CA PHE A 406 -4.44 5.81 -8.49
C PHE A 406 -3.96 5.96 -7.04
N MET A 407 -3.12 6.97 -6.74
CA MET A 407 -2.64 7.24 -5.38
C MET A 407 -3.80 7.53 -4.44
N ARG A 408 -4.79 8.37 -4.87
CA ARG A 408 -5.99 8.65 -4.09
C ARG A 408 -6.77 7.37 -3.81
N HIS A 409 -6.90 6.49 -4.80
CA HIS A 409 -7.61 5.21 -4.64
C HIS A 409 -6.88 4.29 -3.65
N LEU A 410 -5.57 4.11 -3.79
CA LEU A 410 -4.76 3.32 -2.84
C LEU A 410 -4.90 3.87 -1.43
N TYR A 411 -4.87 5.19 -1.30
CA TYR A 411 -5.03 5.84 -0.01
C TYR A 411 -6.28 5.36 0.75
N TRP A 412 -7.42 5.25 0.06
CA TRP A 412 -8.69 4.86 0.68
C TRP A 412 -8.83 3.36 0.90
N HIS A 413 -8.20 2.53 0.07
CA HIS A 413 -8.46 1.08 0.05
C HIS A 413 -7.28 0.22 0.52
N LYS A 414 -6.06 0.63 0.25
CA LYS A 414 -4.83 -0.07 0.62
C LYS A 414 -3.73 0.95 0.88
N PRO A 415 -3.80 1.72 1.99
CA PRO A 415 -2.84 2.77 2.27
C PRO A 415 -1.41 2.22 2.26
N ARG A 416 -0.59 2.75 1.37
CA ARG A 416 0.84 2.45 1.29
C ARG A 416 1.58 3.59 0.60
N TYR A 417 2.88 3.63 0.82
CA TYR A 417 3.75 4.52 0.08
C TYR A 417 3.81 4.11 -1.40
N THR A 418 3.91 5.10 -2.29
CA THR A 418 4.10 4.90 -3.73
C THR A 418 5.31 5.68 -4.22
N VAL A 419 5.96 5.21 -5.30
CA VAL A 419 7.06 5.94 -5.95
C VAL A 419 6.58 7.20 -6.68
N LEU A 420 5.29 7.27 -6.99
CA LEU A 420 4.71 8.33 -7.80
C LEU A 420 4.69 9.68 -7.09
N GLY A 421 4.51 9.70 -5.76
CA GLY A 421 4.52 10.95 -4.97
C GLY A 421 5.85 11.69 -5.07
N PRO A 422 6.99 11.09 -4.67
CA PRO A 422 8.32 11.68 -4.83
C PRO A 422 8.67 12.05 -6.27
N LYS A 423 8.22 11.26 -7.24
CA LYS A 423 8.45 11.54 -8.65
C LYS A 423 7.77 12.83 -9.09
N ILE A 424 6.54 13.09 -8.60
CA ILE A 424 5.84 14.36 -8.81
C ILE A 424 6.59 15.53 -8.16
N GLU A 425 7.05 15.36 -6.93
CA GLU A 425 7.84 16.38 -6.24
C GLU A 425 9.17 16.65 -6.96
N GLY A 426 9.78 15.61 -7.51
CA GLY A 426 11.02 15.67 -8.28
C GLY A 426 10.90 16.26 -9.68
N LEU A 427 9.70 16.50 -10.19
CA LEU A 427 9.53 17.24 -11.45
C LEU A 427 10.24 18.60 -11.39
N ALA A 428 10.78 19.07 -12.51
CA ALA A 428 11.41 20.37 -12.57
C ALA A 428 10.42 21.48 -12.19
N ASP A 429 10.88 22.54 -11.51
CA ASP A 429 9.99 23.61 -11.05
C ASP A 429 9.36 24.40 -12.22
N ASP A 430 9.95 24.35 -13.41
CA ASP A 430 9.42 24.91 -14.65
C ASP A 430 8.39 24.02 -15.35
N HIS A 431 8.21 22.76 -14.93
CA HIS A 431 7.19 21.87 -15.50
C HIS A 431 5.79 22.49 -15.37
N PRO A 432 5.04 22.66 -16.49
CA PRO A 432 3.80 23.47 -16.52
C PRO A 432 2.77 23.05 -15.46
N SER A 433 2.57 21.76 -15.29
CA SER A 433 1.52 21.21 -14.43
C SER A 433 1.98 20.92 -12.99
N LYS A 434 3.28 21.10 -12.66
CA LYS A 434 3.79 20.79 -11.31
C LYS A 434 3.00 21.45 -10.18
N PRO A 435 2.62 22.75 -10.24
CA PRO A 435 1.86 23.35 -9.14
C PRO A 435 0.48 22.71 -8.96
N LEU A 436 -0.17 22.29 -10.06
CA LEU A 436 -1.45 21.57 -10.01
C LEU A 436 -1.26 20.19 -9.35
N TYR A 437 -0.18 19.47 -9.70
CA TYR A 437 0.10 18.15 -9.14
C TYR A 437 0.45 18.22 -7.67
N LEU A 438 1.25 19.20 -7.23
CA LEU A 438 1.54 19.43 -5.81
C LEU A 438 0.27 19.75 -5.02
N ASN A 439 -0.64 20.55 -5.60
CA ASN A 439 -1.92 20.87 -4.99
C ASN A 439 -2.77 19.60 -4.79
N ARG A 440 -2.87 18.73 -5.80
CA ARG A 440 -3.59 17.46 -5.72
C ARG A 440 -2.92 16.48 -4.73
N LEU A 441 -1.60 16.38 -4.76
CA LEU A 441 -0.82 15.53 -3.84
C LEU A 441 -1.01 15.98 -2.38
N SER A 442 -1.17 17.28 -2.13
CA SER A 442 -1.48 17.83 -0.82
C SER A 442 -2.82 17.32 -0.26
N GLY A 443 -3.80 17.07 -1.13
CA GLY A 443 -5.08 16.49 -0.76
C GLY A 443 -4.93 15.09 -0.19
N LEU A 444 -4.04 14.27 -0.77
CA LEU A 444 -3.71 12.94 -0.26
C LEU A 444 -3.08 13.04 1.14
N SER A 445 -2.07 13.90 1.33
CA SER A 445 -1.44 14.12 2.64
C SER A 445 -2.44 14.61 3.70
N GLY A 446 -3.41 15.44 3.31
CA GLY A 446 -4.47 15.92 4.19
C GLY A 446 -5.43 14.82 4.64
N SER A 447 -5.72 13.88 3.75
CA SER A 447 -6.61 12.77 4.07
C SER A 447 -5.99 11.79 5.07
N VAL A 448 -4.67 11.53 5.05
CA VAL A 448 -3.93 10.76 6.10
C VAL A 448 -3.77 11.53 7.42
N GLY A 449 -4.24 12.78 7.49
CA GLY A 449 -4.07 13.61 8.67
C GLY A 449 -2.67 14.22 8.79
N ASN A 450 -1.80 14.08 7.76
CA ASN A 450 -0.51 14.77 7.73
C ASN A 450 -0.67 16.22 7.25
N VAL A 451 -1.26 17.04 8.12
CA VAL A 451 -1.60 18.44 7.79
C VAL A 451 -0.36 19.32 7.61
N VAL A 452 0.74 18.98 8.26
CA VAL A 452 2.02 19.70 8.11
C VAL A 452 2.56 19.51 6.70
N GLU A 453 2.58 18.27 6.22
CA GLU A 453 3.00 17.96 4.85
C GLU A 453 2.05 18.57 3.80
N ARG A 454 0.74 18.52 4.06
CA ARG A 454 -0.27 19.22 3.25
C ARG A 454 0.07 20.70 3.10
N LYS A 455 0.38 21.41 4.21
CA LYS A 455 0.77 22.82 4.21
C LYS A 455 2.06 23.04 3.41
N ARG A 456 3.08 22.16 3.57
CA ARG A 456 4.36 22.25 2.84
C ARG A 456 4.15 22.17 1.31
N LEU A 457 3.41 21.16 0.85
CA LEU A 457 3.11 20.96 -0.58
C LEU A 457 2.31 22.12 -1.16
N LEU A 458 1.28 22.61 -0.44
CA LEU A 458 0.47 23.75 -0.86
C LEU A 458 1.26 25.06 -0.90
N SER A 459 2.18 25.27 0.04
CA SER A 459 3.04 26.46 0.04
C SER A 459 3.99 26.46 -1.17
N HIS A 460 4.53 25.29 -1.55
CA HIS A 460 5.31 25.15 -2.77
C HIS A 460 4.46 25.35 -4.04
N ALA A 461 3.28 24.72 -4.10
CA ALA A 461 2.35 24.91 -5.21
C ALA A 461 1.94 26.39 -5.40
N LEU A 462 1.68 27.12 -4.29
CA LEU A 462 1.31 28.53 -4.31
C LEU A 462 2.45 29.40 -4.85
N LYS A 463 3.70 29.13 -4.42
CA LYS A 463 4.88 29.84 -4.93
C LYS A 463 4.97 29.69 -6.45
N LEU A 464 4.94 28.46 -6.96
CA LEU A 464 5.04 28.19 -8.40
C LEU A 464 3.84 28.75 -9.19
N ALA A 465 2.62 28.74 -8.63
CA ALA A 465 1.44 29.30 -9.26
C ALA A 465 1.53 30.83 -9.37
N ARG A 466 2.10 31.51 -8.36
CA ARG A 466 2.34 32.97 -8.38
C ARG A 466 3.42 33.36 -9.38
N GLU A 467 4.52 32.62 -9.46
CA GLU A 467 5.60 32.84 -10.44
C GLU A 467 5.09 32.75 -11.90
N ARG A 468 3.95 32.09 -12.12
CA ARG A 468 3.33 31.90 -13.45
C ARG A 468 2.07 32.73 -13.68
N ASP A 469 1.72 33.60 -12.76
CA ASP A 469 0.50 34.44 -12.81
C ASP A 469 -0.79 33.63 -13.05
N ASN A 470 -0.82 32.34 -12.62
CA ASN A 470 -2.00 31.48 -12.77
C ASN A 470 -3.01 31.77 -11.68
N ASN A 471 -3.83 32.80 -11.91
CA ASN A 471 -4.80 33.30 -10.94
C ASN A 471 -5.79 32.23 -10.45
N LEU A 472 -6.28 31.35 -11.33
CA LEU A 472 -7.20 30.27 -10.94
C LEU A 472 -6.53 29.29 -9.98
N LEU A 473 -5.33 28.84 -10.29
CA LEU A 473 -4.60 27.89 -9.45
C LEU A 473 -4.15 28.55 -8.14
N ILE A 474 -3.80 29.84 -8.14
CA ILE A 474 -3.53 30.62 -6.93
C ILE A 474 -4.75 30.57 -6.00
N ALA A 475 -5.95 30.89 -6.52
CA ALA A 475 -7.18 30.90 -5.72
C ALA A 475 -7.52 29.50 -5.15
N ILE A 476 -7.44 28.45 -5.97
CA ILE A 476 -7.64 27.06 -5.53
C ILE A 476 -6.65 26.68 -4.43
N THR A 477 -5.36 27.00 -4.61
CA THR A 477 -4.31 26.65 -3.67
C THR A 477 -4.44 27.41 -2.35
N LEU A 478 -4.81 28.70 -2.38
CA LEU A 478 -5.11 29.51 -1.20
C LEU A 478 -6.29 28.94 -0.41
N SER A 479 -7.35 28.50 -1.09
CA SER A 479 -8.51 27.86 -0.46
C SER A 479 -8.09 26.59 0.30
N HIS A 480 -7.32 25.71 -0.33
CA HIS A 480 -6.81 24.49 0.32
C HIS A 480 -5.81 24.78 1.44
N LEU A 481 -4.97 25.81 1.30
CA LEU A 481 -4.01 26.22 2.33
C LEU A 481 -4.72 26.81 3.56
N SER A 482 -5.81 27.56 3.35
CA SER A 482 -6.64 28.06 4.44
C SER A 482 -7.30 26.94 5.25
N GLU A 483 -7.77 25.88 4.57
CA GLU A 483 -8.27 24.67 5.24
C GLU A 483 -7.17 23.95 6.03
N ALA A 484 -5.97 23.83 5.48
CA ALA A 484 -4.83 23.26 6.20
C ALA A 484 -4.48 24.13 7.44
N ASN A 485 -4.47 25.43 7.32
CA ASN A 485 -4.25 26.36 8.43
C ASN A 485 -5.35 26.28 9.49
N GLN A 486 -6.62 26.12 9.09
CA GLN A 486 -7.70 25.85 10.05
C GLN A 486 -7.43 24.60 10.88
N LEU A 487 -6.99 23.53 10.24
CA LEU A 487 -6.66 22.28 10.92
C LEU A 487 -5.45 22.40 11.86
N LEU A 488 -4.55 23.33 11.60
CA LEU A 488 -3.38 23.67 12.42
C LEU A 488 -3.68 24.71 13.53
N GLY A 489 -4.94 25.22 13.63
CA GLY A 489 -5.31 26.26 14.57
C GLY A 489 -4.86 27.68 14.16
N LEU A 490 -4.44 27.85 12.90
CA LEU A 490 -3.98 29.14 12.34
C LEU A 490 -5.13 29.83 11.58
N SER A 491 -6.31 29.96 12.21
CA SER A 491 -7.53 30.45 11.58
C SER A 491 -7.41 31.88 11.03
N LYS A 492 -6.64 32.74 11.68
CA LYS A 492 -6.42 34.14 11.23
C LYS A 492 -5.68 34.18 9.89
N GLU A 493 -4.64 33.38 9.70
CA GLU A 493 -3.94 33.22 8.43
C GLU A 493 -4.89 32.65 7.36
N GLY A 494 -5.71 31.65 7.73
CA GLY A 494 -6.71 31.07 6.88
C GLY A 494 -7.75 32.08 6.37
N ILE A 495 -8.25 32.96 7.24
CA ILE A 495 -9.18 34.04 6.87
C ILE A 495 -8.55 34.99 5.83
N GLN A 496 -7.29 35.38 6.02
CA GLN A 496 -6.60 36.26 5.06
C GLN A 496 -6.44 35.58 3.70
N GLN A 497 -6.01 34.32 3.69
CA GLN A 497 -5.82 33.54 2.46
C GLN A 497 -7.16 33.33 1.72
N THR A 498 -8.23 33.01 2.46
CA THR A 498 -9.55 32.82 1.85
C THR A 498 -10.10 34.13 1.27
N LYS A 499 -9.87 35.27 1.90
CA LYS A 499 -10.25 36.58 1.34
C LYS A 499 -9.46 36.91 0.07
N GLU A 500 -8.17 36.57 0.01
CA GLU A 500 -7.37 36.72 -1.22
C GLU A 500 -7.95 35.84 -2.34
N ALA A 501 -8.25 34.56 -2.04
CA ALA A 501 -8.87 33.62 -2.99
C ALA A 501 -10.23 34.14 -3.49
N LEU A 502 -11.09 34.62 -2.58
CA LEU A 502 -12.38 35.16 -2.91
C LEU A 502 -12.27 36.34 -3.91
N GLY A 503 -11.38 37.31 -3.64
CA GLY A 503 -11.16 38.45 -4.54
C GLY A 503 -10.66 38.03 -5.93
N ILE A 504 -9.89 36.89 -6.01
CA ILE A 504 -9.48 36.35 -7.30
C ILE A 504 -10.70 35.70 -8.01
N TYR A 505 -11.49 34.89 -7.32
CA TYR A 505 -12.69 34.26 -7.89
C TYR A 505 -13.73 35.30 -8.34
N GLU A 506 -13.87 36.42 -7.63
CA GLU A 506 -14.72 37.55 -8.02
C GLU A 506 -14.24 38.16 -9.34
N ARG A 507 -12.94 38.47 -9.48
CA ARG A 507 -12.36 38.99 -10.72
C ARG A 507 -12.50 38.04 -11.90
N LEU A 508 -12.44 36.73 -11.65
CA LEU A 508 -12.57 35.66 -12.67
C LEU A 508 -14.05 35.33 -12.98
N GLY A 509 -15.01 35.84 -12.22
CA GLY A 509 -16.46 35.55 -12.40
C GLY A 509 -16.83 34.10 -12.03
N ILE A 510 -16.04 33.41 -11.18
CA ILE A 510 -16.24 31.99 -10.81
C ILE A 510 -17.10 31.88 -9.57
N THR A 511 -18.42 31.87 -9.75
CA THR A 511 -19.45 31.90 -8.68
C THR A 511 -19.28 30.73 -7.70
N VAL A 512 -18.98 29.50 -8.19
CA VAL A 512 -18.79 28.32 -7.32
C VAL A 512 -17.56 28.50 -6.43
N GLY A 513 -16.47 29.06 -6.96
CA GLY A 513 -15.26 29.35 -6.16
C GLY A 513 -15.53 30.44 -5.11
N GLN A 514 -16.36 31.46 -5.42
CA GLN A 514 -16.81 32.46 -4.45
C GLN A 514 -17.61 31.81 -3.32
N ALA A 515 -18.57 30.94 -3.66
CA ALA A 515 -19.37 30.24 -2.67
C ALA A 515 -18.55 29.31 -1.77
N ASP A 516 -17.60 28.53 -2.33
CA ASP A 516 -16.70 27.70 -1.57
C ASP A 516 -15.83 28.56 -0.61
N SER A 517 -15.38 29.74 -1.06
CA SER A 517 -14.61 30.69 -0.21
C SER A 517 -15.48 31.22 0.95
N TRP A 518 -16.76 31.56 0.71
CA TRP A 518 -17.65 31.95 1.76
C TRP A 518 -17.96 30.86 2.77
N ASP A 519 -18.11 29.59 2.33
CA ASP A 519 -18.26 28.45 3.24
C ASP A 519 -16.99 28.22 4.09
N ILE A 520 -15.79 28.34 3.49
CA ILE A 520 -14.52 28.28 4.21
C ILE A 520 -14.44 29.41 5.25
N LEU A 521 -14.79 30.66 4.88
CA LEU A 521 -14.85 31.77 5.84
C LEU A 521 -15.82 31.48 6.99
N GLY A 522 -16.99 30.90 6.70
CA GLY A 522 -17.95 30.49 7.73
C GLY A 522 -17.33 29.52 8.75
N ARG A 523 -16.59 28.52 8.28
CA ARG A 523 -15.88 27.56 9.15
C ARG A 523 -14.76 28.22 9.96
N LEU A 524 -14.01 29.14 9.35
CA LEU A 524 -12.92 29.87 10.00
C LEU A 524 -13.45 30.87 11.06
N PHE A 525 -14.50 31.64 10.75
CA PHE A 525 -15.13 32.55 11.71
C PHE A 525 -15.71 31.79 12.91
N ARG A 526 -16.32 30.61 12.67
CA ARG A 526 -16.77 29.74 13.75
C ARG A 526 -15.61 29.28 14.62
N ALA A 527 -14.45 28.94 14.05
CA ALA A 527 -13.26 28.53 14.80
C ALA A 527 -12.70 29.68 15.68
N GLU A 528 -12.88 30.93 15.25
CA GLU A 528 -12.53 32.14 16.03
C GLU A 528 -13.65 32.59 17.00
N GLY A 529 -14.76 31.83 17.11
CA GLY A 529 -15.89 32.18 17.97
C GLY A 529 -16.80 33.30 17.44
N GLN A 530 -16.61 33.73 16.20
CA GLN A 530 -17.41 34.77 15.52
C GLN A 530 -18.64 34.16 14.86
N PHE A 531 -19.58 33.68 15.66
CA PHE A 531 -20.70 32.86 15.18
C PHE A 531 -21.64 33.59 14.23
N ASP A 532 -21.91 34.88 14.46
CA ASP A 532 -22.79 35.68 13.59
C ASP A 532 -22.14 35.92 12.20
N ALA A 533 -20.85 36.17 12.17
CA ALA A 533 -20.12 36.27 10.91
C ALA A 533 -20.08 34.92 10.18
N ALA A 534 -19.93 33.82 10.90
CA ALA A 534 -19.96 32.47 10.37
C ALA A 534 -21.31 32.12 9.72
N GLU A 535 -22.42 32.48 10.41
CA GLU A 535 -23.79 32.30 9.92
C GLU A 535 -24.01 33.06 8.60
N LYS A 536 -23.71 34.38 8.59
CA LYS A 536 -23.87 35.25 7.40
C LYS A 536 -23.06 34.71 6.23
N ALA A 537 -21.81 34.34 6.44
CA ALA A 537 -20.95 33.80 5.40
C ALA A 537 -21.50 32.49 4.79
N THR A 538 -21.93 31.56 5.65
CA THR A 538 -22.45 30.26 5.16
C THR A 538 -23.80 30.41 4.48
N LEU A 539 -24.69 31.32 4.94
CA LEU A 539 -25.95 31.62 4.25
C LEU A 539 -25.71 32.22 2.86
N HIS A 540 -24.77 33.15 2.74
CA HIS A 540 -24.39 33.72 1.46
C HIS A 540 -23.82 32.66 0.49
N ALA A 541 -23.05 31.73 0.99
CA ALA A 541 -22.59 30.58 0.19
C ALA A 541 -23.76 29.75 -0.34
N ILE A 542 -24.75 29.44 0.50
CA ILE A 542 -25.97 28.70 0.09
C ILE A 542 -26.73 29.42 -1.02
N ASP A 543 -26.91 30.73 -0.92
CA ASP A 543 -27.63 31.49 -1.92
C ASP A 543 -26.96 31.44 -3.29
N LEU A 544 -25.62 31.63 -3.33
CA LEU A 544 -24.83 31.50 -4.55
C LEU A 544 -24.86 30.06 -5.15
N LEU A 545 -24.84 29.02 -4.30
CA LEU A 545 -24.85 27.64 -4.74
C LEU A 545 -26.21 27.20 -5.29
N ARG A 546 -27.30 27.65 -4.70
CA ARG A 546 -28.67 27.37 -5.17
C ARG A 546 -28.93 27.93 -6.56
N GLU A 547 -28.45 29.14 -6.84
CA GLU A 547 -28.56 29.73 -8.19
C GLU A 547 -27.85 28.90 -9.26
N LYS A 548 -26.85 28.08 -8.85
CA LYS A 548 -26.06 27.21 -9.74
C LYS A 548 -26.52 25.75 -9.74
N GLY A 549 -27.51 25.37 -8.91
CA GLY A 549 -27.96 23.98 -8.80
C GLY A 549 -26.95 23.04 -8.14
N GLU A 550 -26.03 23.56 -7.31
CA GLU A 550 -24.92 22.81 -6.67
C GLU A 550 -25.38 22.11 -5.38
N GLU A 551 -26.34 21.19 -5.48
CA GLU A 551 -26.98 20.51 -4.33
C GLU A 551 -26.00 19.84 -3.36
N PHE A 552 -24.93 19.27 -3.86
CA PHE A 552 -23.90 18.66 -3.01
C PHE A 552 -23.25 19.68 -2.06
N ARG A 553 -22.91 20.84 -2.60
CA ARG A 553 -22.33 21.95 -1.80
C ARG A 553 -23.34 22.55 -0.85
N VAL A 554 -24.59 22.75 -1.31
CA VAL A 554 -25.71 23.20 -0.47
C VAL A 554 -25.92 22.27 0.73
N CYS A 555 -25.86 20.95 0.53
CA CYS A 555 -25.93 19.96 1.60
C CYS A 555 -24.82 20.17 2.63
N LYS A 556 -23.56 20.33 2.20
CA LYS A 556 -22.40 20.59 3.09
C LYS A 556 -22.58 21.88 3.88
N SER A 557 -23.04 22.97 3.25
CA SER A 557 -23.26 24.24 3.92
C SER A 557 -24.41 24.16 4.93
N HIS A 558 -25.47 23.40 4.66
CA HIS A 558 -26.52 23.15 5.66
C HIS A 558 -26.00 22.38 6.87
N ARG A 559 -25.16 21.35 6.67
CA ARG A 559 -24.45 20.68 7.78
C ARG A 559 -23.59 21.68 8.57
N GLY A 560 -22.87 22.58 7.87
CA GLY A 560 -22.09 23.67 8.47
C GLY A 560 -22.93 24.59 9.35
N LEU A 561 -24.11 25.03 8.87
CA LEU A 561 -25.06 25.84 9.65
C LEU A 561 -25.58 25.10 10.89
N GLY A 562 -25.88 23.81 10.79
CA GLY A 562 -26.26 23.01 11.94
C GLY A 562 -25.19 23.06 13.05
N VAL A 563 -23.91 22.95 12.68
CA VAL A 563 -22.78 23.06 13.62
C VAL A 563 -22.65 24.49 14.17
N ILE A 564 -22.87 25.53 13.38
CA ILE A 564 -22.80 26.93 13.80
C ILE A 564 -23.94 27.24 14.80
N TYR A 565 -25.18 26.86 14.50
CA TYR A 565 -26.32 27.09 15.38
C TYR A 565 -26.19 26.27 16.68
N GLY A 566 -25.67 25.05 16.61
CA GLY A 566 -25.36 24.28 17.80
C GLY A 566 -24.32 24.98 18.69
N ALA A 567 -23.29 25.62 18.11
CA ALA A 567 -22.32 26.41 18.84
C ALA A 567 -22.89 27.70 19.44
N LYS A 568 -23.95 28.26 18.82
CA LYS A 568 -24.71 29.41 19.35
C LYS A 568 -25.70 29.03 20.47
N GLY A 569 -25.97 27.73 20.69
CA GLY A 569 -27.05 27.26 21.57
C GLY A 569 -28.43 27.31 20.98
N GLU A 570 -28.56 27.55 19.67
CA GLU A 570 -29.86 27.66 18.96
C GLU A 570 -30.30 26.26 18.47
N ARG A 571 -30.70 25.41 19.41
CA ARG A 571 -30.97 23.97 19.22
C ARG A 571 -31.91 23.67 18.05
N GLU A 572 -33.10 24.32 18.02
CA GLU A 572 -34.09 24.02 17.00
C GLU A 572 -33.60 24.34 15.60
N LYS A 573 -32.87 25.45 15.45
CA LYS A 573 -32.28 25.80 14.15
C LYS A 573 -31.19 24.82 13.75
N ALA A 574 -30.36 24.38 14.70
CA ALA A 574 -29.32 23.39 14.46
C ALA A 574 -29.92 22.08 13.89
N ILE A 575 -30.89 21.50 14.59
CA ILE A 575 -31.60 20.28 14.17
C ILE A 575 -32.23 20.46 12.78
N ARG A 576 -32.98 21.56 12.55
CA ARG A 576 -33.61 21.84 11.26
C ARG A 576 -32.62 21.88 10.09
N HIS A 577 -31.41 22.41 10.33
CA HIS A 577 -30.37 22.45 9.30
C HIS A 577 -29.70 21.12 9.08
N PHE A 578 -29.49 20.30 10.10
CA PHE A 578 -29.03 18.92 9.96
C PHE A 578 -30.05 18.06 9.22
N GLU A 579 -31.35 18.18 9.50
CA GLU A 579 -32.42 17.49 8.80
C GLU A 579 -32.47 17.85 7.31
N LYS A 580 -32.31 19.13 6.97
CA LYS A 580 -32.23 19.57 5.55
C LYS A 580 -31.01 18.88 4.87
N ALA A 581 -29.88 18.87 5.52
CA ALA A 581 -28.69 18.20 4.99
C ALA A 581 -28.91 16.68 4.81
N LEU A 582 -29.52 16.00 5.81
CA LEU A 582 -29.90 14.58 5.73
C LEU A 582 -30.84 14.30 4.58
N GLY A 583 -31.89 15.13 4.41
CA GLY A 583 -32.84 14.99 3.32
C GLY A 583 -32.20 15.07 1.95
N ILE A 584 -31.30 16.04 1.74
CA ILE A 584 -30.57 16.19 0.47
C ILE A 584 -29.63 15.00 0.28
N ALA A 585 -28.77 14.68 1.25
CA ALA A 585 -27.80 13.60 1.12
C ALA A 585 -28.45 12.23 0.90
N SER A 586 -29.58 11.95 1.56
CA SER A 586 -30.34 10.70 1.40
C SER A 586 -31.01 10.61 0.01
N ALA A 587 -31.55 11.70 -0.51
CA ALA A 587 -32.19 11.73 -1.82
C ALA A 587 -31.19 11.39 -2.96
N PHE A 588 -29.93 11.76 -2.80
CA PHE A 588 -28.88 11.51 -3.78
C PHE A 588 -27.98 10.31 -3.42
N GLY A 589 -28.15 9.65 -2.28
CA GLY A 589 -27.36 8.51 -1.86
C GLY A 589 -25.89 8.85 -1.55
N TRP A 590 -25.57 10.06 -1.09
CA TRP A 590 -24.19 10.49 -0.81
C TRP A 590 -23.71 9.96 0.55
N HIS A 591 -23.25 8.72 0.58
CA HIS A 591 -22.82 8.02 1.80
C HIS A 591 -21.75 8.80 2.58
N GLY A 592 -20.79 9.41 1.92
CA GLY A 592 -19.77 10.22 2.58
C GLY A 592 -20.35 11.42 3.33
N GLU A 593 -21.34 12.13 2.76
CA GLU A 593 -21.99 13.23 3.46
C GLU A 593 -22.95 12.74 4.54
N LEU A 594 -23.63 11.62 4.35
CA LEU A 594 -24.42 10.97 5.40
C LEU A 594 -23.55 10.62 6.62
N PHE A 595 -22.34 10.12 6.40
CA PHE A 595 -21.36 9.93 7.48
C PHE A 595 -21.10 11.23 8.24
N TRP A 596 -20.75 12.31 7.54
CA TRP A 596 -20.39 13.58 8.15
C TRP A 596 -21.56 14.26 8.87
N ILE A 597 -22.79 14.11 8.38
CA ILE A 597 -23.97 14.67 9.01
C ILE A 597 -24.29 13.89 10.31
N HIS A 598 -24.31 12.56 10.26
CA HIS A 598 -24.52 11.74 11.45
C HIS A 598 -23.41 11.93 12.49
N TYR A 599 -22.15 12.04 12.07
CA TYR A 599 -21.05 12.39 12.94
C TYR A 599 -21.27 13.77 13.62
N ALA A 600 -21.70 14.79 12.88
CA ALA A 600 -21.96 16.11 13.41
C ALA A 600 -23.15 16.11 14.39
N LEU A 601 -24.21 15.36 14.11
CA LEU A 601 -25.34 15.16 15.04
C LEU A 601 -24.89 14.45 16.32
N ALA A 602 -24.07 13.41 16.22
CA ALA A 602 -23.53 12.74 17.40
C ALA A 602 -22.68 13.66 18.27
N VAL A 603 -21.91 14.55 17.64
CA VAL A 603 -21.15 15.60 18.37
C VAL A 603 -22.10 16.61 19.03
N PHE A 604 -23.15 16.99 18.33
CA PHE A 604 -24.14 17.95 18.82
C PHE A 604 -24.89 17.37 20.03
N PHE A 605 -25.51 16.20 19.91
CA PHE A 605 -26.24 15.54 21.01
C PHE A 605 -25.34 15.16 22.18
N GLY A 606 -24.09 14.75 21.93
CA GLY A 606 -23.12 14.48 22.99
C GLY A 606 -22.80 15.73 23.82
N LYS A 607 -22.79 16.94 23.24
CA LYS A 607 -22.59 18.20 23.95
C LYS A 607 -23.82 18.60 24.77
N GLU A 608 -25.02 18.26 24.29
CA GLU A 608 -26.27 18.48 25.01
C GLU A 608 -26.51 17.43 26.11
N ASN A 609 -25.62 16.46 26.29
CA ASN A 609 -25.73 15.31 27.19
C ASN A 609 -26.89 14.34 26.84
N GLU A 610 -27.36 14.38 25.59
CA GLU A 610 -28.35 13.44 25.05
C GLU A 610 -27.62 12.22 24.47
N PHE A 611 -27.12 11.37 25.37
CA PHE A 611 -26.18 10.33 25.02
C PHE A 611 -26.76 9.19 24.17
N ASP A 612 -28.06 8.87 24.35
CA ASP A 612 -28.73 7.82 23.56
C ASP A 612 -28.80 8.23 22.07
N ASP A 613 -29.17 9.48 21.80
CA ASP A 613 -29.19 10.03 20.45
C ASP A 613 -27.77 10.14 19.88
N ALA A 614 -26.81 10.59 20.71
CA ALA A 614 -25.39 10.63 20.31
C ALA A 614 -24.86 9.26 19.91
N HIS A 615 -25.17 8.19 20.67
CA HIS A 615 -24.79 6.81 20.35
C HIS A 615 -25.51 6.30 19.09
N SER A 616 -26.80 6.60 18.92
CA SER A 616 -27.55 6.26 17.73
C SER A 616 -26.92 6.84 16.48
N HIS A 617 -26.64 8.15 16.51
CA HIS A 617 -26.06 8.83 15.36
C HIS A 617 -24.61 8.40 15.08
N ILE A 618 -23.76 8.13 16.10
CA ILE A 618 -22.41 7.64 15.84
C ILE A 618 -22.41 6.23 15.28
N ASP A 619 -23.35 5.38 15.66
CA ASP A 619 -23.47 4.06 15.09
C ASP A 619 -23.99 4.10 13.64
N GLN A 620 -24.88 5.05 13.29
CA GLN A 620 -25.25 5.34 11.90
C GLN A 620 -24.03 5.84 11.08
N ALA A 621 -23.24 6.76 11.62
CA ALA A 621 -22.01 7.21 10.97
C ALA A 621 -21.07 6.04 10.68
N LYS A 622 -20.88 5.11 11.62
CA LYS A 622 -20.04 3.91 11.42
C LYS A 622 -20.50 3.05 10.24
N LEU A 623 -21.83 2.96 9.99
CA LEU A 623 -22.36 2.21 8.84
C LEU A 623 -21.97 2.82 7.51
N TYR A 624 -21.87 4.15 7.43
CA TYR A 624 -21.46 4.85 6.22
C TYR A 624 -19.93 4.94 6.04
N ALA A 625 -19.15 4.58 7.07
CA ALA A 625 -17.69 4.59 7.06
C ALA A 625 -17.05 3.23 6.73
N VAL A 626 -17.80 2.22 6.29
CA VAL A 626 -17.34 0.82 6.12
C VAL A 626 -16.09 0.70 5.25
N ASN A 627 -15.94 1.57 4.26
CA ASN A 627 -14.82 1.56 3.33
C ASN A 627 -13.84 2.74 3.54
N ASP A 628 -14.00 3.50 4.62
CA ASP A 628 -13.17 4.65 4.97
C ASP A 628 -12.62 4.48 6.38
N ALA A 629 -11.44 3.90 6.48
CA ALA A 629 -10.78 3.61 7.77
C ALA A 629 -10.54 4.88 8.60
N HIS A 630 -10.24 6.03 7.96
CA HIS A 630 -10.04 7.28 8.67
C HIS A 630 -11.35 7.81 9.30
N SER A 631 -12.43 7.80 8.54
CA SER A 631 -13.76 8.18 9.05
C SER A 631 -14.26 7.20 10.11
N LEU A 632 -14.02 5.89 9.92
CA LEU A 632 -14.34 4.88 10.92
C LEU A 632 -13.58 5.11 12.23
N GLY A 633 -12.27 5.37 12.16
CA GLY A 633 -11.45 5.71 13.32
C GLY A 633 -11.98 6.95 14.05
N ARG A 634 -12.41 7.99 13.33
CA ARG A 634 -13.01 9.21 13.91
C ARG A 634 -14.32 8.94 14.61
N ALA A 635 -15.19 8.11 14.06
CA ALA A 635 -16.45 7.74 14.69
C ALA A 635 -16.20 6.97 16.00
N ILE A 636 -15.26 6.03 15.98
CA ILE A 636 -14.89 5.25 17.18
C ILE A 636 -14.21 6.13 18.23
N GLU A 637 -13.29 7.02 17.84
CA GLU A 637 -12.66 8.01 18.73
C GLU A 637 -13.73 8.88 19.43
N TRP A 638 -14.75 9.34 18.66
CA TRP A 638 -15.81 10.14 19.24
C TRP A 638 -16.71 9.33 20.17
N LYS A 639 -17.00 8.08 19.84
CA LYS A 639 -17.73 7.17 20.73
C LYS A 639 -17.03 6.98 22.07
N ALA A 640 -15.69 6.88 22.06
CA ALA A 640 -14.89 6.88 23.28
C ALA A 640 -15.08 8.16 24.11
N GLN A 641 -15.18 9.33 23.47
CA GLN A 641 -15.47 10.59 24.17
C GLN A 641 -16.87 10.60 24.79
N ILE A 642 -17.88 10.07 24.12
CA ILE A 642 -19.24 9.96 24.67
C ILE A 642 -19.22 9.04 25.90
N TRP A 643 -18.59 7.87 25.84
CA TRP A 643 -18.44 6.97 26.98
C TRP A 643 -17.69 7.63 28.15
N ARG A 644 -16.64 8.40 27.86
CA ARG A 644 -15.91 9.18 28.89
C ARG A 644 -16.84 10.14 29.63
N GLN A 645 -17.73 10.86 28.93
CA GLN A 645 -18.68 11.77 29.55
C GLN A 645 -19.71 11.05 30.42
N GLN A 646 -20.10 9.86 30.04
CA GLN A 646 -20.99 9.01 30.85
C GLN A 646 -20.28 8.35 32.04
N HIS A 647 -19.01 8.67 32.27
CA HIS A 647 -18.14 8.00 33.27
C HIS A 647 -17.98 6.50 33.08
N ARG A 648 -18.27 5.99 31.88
CA ARG A 648 -18.02 4.60 31.48
C ARG A 648 -16.62 4.46 30.94
N LEU A 649 -15.64 4.57 31.86
CA LEU A 649 -14.23 4.70 31.49
C LEU A 649 -13.66 3.46 30.83
N GLU A 650 -14.11 2.26 31.18
CA GLU A 650 -13.68 1.00 30.55
C GLU A 650 -14.12 0.93 29.09
N ASP A 651 -15.38 1.28 28.79
CA ASP A 651 -15.89 1.35 27.43
C ASP A 651 -15.17 2.41 26.62
N ALA A 652 -14.88 3.56 27.24
CA ALA A 652 -14.11 4.64 26.62
C ALA A 652 -12.68 4.20 26.24
N VAL A 653 -11.99 3.47 27.12
CA VAL A 653 -10.65 2.92 26.83
C VAL A 653 -10.72 1.89 25.70
N SER A 654 -11.72 0.99 25.73
CA SER A 654 -11.88 -0.03 24.69
C SER A 654 -12.10 0.57 23.30
N GLU A 655 -12.96 1.59 23.19
CA GLU A 655 -13.20 2.27 21.90
C GLU A 655 -11.97 3.11 21.49
N ALA A 656 -11.31 3.80 22.43
CA ALA A 656 -10.11 4.58 22.13
C ALA A 656 -8.94 3.69 21.62
N LEU A 657 -8.76 2.49 22.20
CA LEU A 657 -7.80 1.51 21.69
C LEU A 657 -8.18 1.01 20.28
N GLY A 658 -9.47 0.78 20.03
CA GLY A 658 -9.95 0.41 18.68
C GLY A 658 -9.69 1.51 17.65
N ALA A 659 -9.91 2.78 18.02
CA ALA A 659 -9.59 3.92 17.17
C ALA A 659 -8.07 4.04 16.92
N LEU A 660 -7.26 3.86 17.96
CA LEU A 660 -5.81 3.91 17.86
C LEU A 660 -5.28 2.83 16.91
N GLU A 661 -5.79 1.59 17.02
CA GLU A 661 -5.41 0.50 16.13
C GLU A 661 -5.70 0.84 14.66
N ILE A 662 -6.85 1.45 14.37
CA ILE A 662 -7.19 1.89 13.01
C ILE A 662 -6.23 2.98 12.56
N TYR A 663 -6.00 4.01 13.38
CA TYR A 663 -5.11 5.11 13.03
C TYR A 663 -3.64 4.68 12.87
N GLU A 664 -3.18 3.71 13.66
CA GLU A 664 -1.85 3.13 13.48
C GLU A 664 -1.74 2.33 12.18
N LYS A 665 -2.81 1.63 11.77
CA LYS A 665 -2.87 0.93 10.49
C LYS A 665 -2.82 1.85 9.27
N ILE A 666 -3.42 3.04 9.38
CA ILE A 666 -3.45 4.02 8.28
C ILE A 666 -2.40 5.15 8.45
N GLY A 667 -1.52 5.07 9.47
CA GLY A 667 -0.45 6.06 9.72
C GLY A 667 -0.91 7.49 9.99
N ALA A 668 -2.14 7.68 10.46
CA ALA A 668 -2.73 9.00 10.73
C ALA A 668 -2.06 9.68 11.93
N SER A 669 -0.81 10.13 11.77
CA SER A 669 0.10 10.58 12.83
C SER A 669 -0.53 11.58 13.81
N VAL A 670 -1.27 12.58 13.32
CA VAL A 670 -1.98 13.56 14.17
C VAL A 670 -3.07 12.89 14.99
N ARG A 671 -3.78 11.93 14.41
CA ARG A 671 -4.85 11.18 15.10
C ARG A 671 -4.30 10.21 16.12
N ILE A 672 -3.18 9.57 15.82
CA ILE A 672 -2.45 8.70 16.75
C ILE A 672 -2.06 9.48 18.00
N VAL A 673 -1.44 10.67 17.85
CA VAL A 673 -1.04 11.53 18.98
C VAL A 673 -2.27 11.93 19.81
N ARG A 674 -3.35 12.35 19.16
CA ARG A 674 -4.58 12.73 19.83
C ARG A 674 -5.23 11.55 20.58
N CYS A 675 -5.31 10.40 19.95
CA CYS A 675 -5.89 9.20 20.55
C CYS A 675 -5.06 8.69 21.75
N LYS A 676 -3.71 8.75 21.64
CA LYS A 676 -2.81 8.48 22.78
C LYS A 676 -2.99 9.47 23.91
N GLY A 677 -3.21 10.75 23.60
CA GLY A 677 -3.55 11.78 24.61
C GLY A 677 -4.87 11.48 25.33
N LEU A 678 -5.90 11.05 24.60
CA LEU A 678 -7.17 10.61 25.18
C LEU A 678 -6.98 9.39 26.10
N LEU A 679 -6.20 8.41 25.69
CA LEU A 679 -5.91 7.23 26.52
C LEU A 679 -5.17 7.59 27.81
N GLN A 680 -4.19 8.50 27.74
CA GLN A 680 -3.48 9.01 28.94
C GLN A 680 -4.42 9.77 29.88
N GLU A 681 -5.35 10.55 29.34
CA GLU A 681 -6.38 11.23 30.13
C GLU A 681 -7.33 10.25 30.82
N LEU A 682 -7.80 9.23 30.09
CA LEU A 682 -8.64 8.17 30.65
C LEU A 682 -7.92 7.40 31.75
N GLU A 683 -6.64 7.12 31.58
CA GLU A 683 -5.81 6.48 32.59
C GLU A 683 -5.75 7.32 33.89
N ARG A 684 -5.51 8.63 33.79
CA ARG A 684 -5.50 9.55 34.96
C ARG A 684 -6.85 9.63 35.66
N LEU A 685 -7.95 9.58 34.87
CA LEU A 685 -9.30 9.55 35.45
C LEU A 685 -9.59 8.24 36.21
N ILE A 686 -9.11 7.11 35.71
CA ILE A 686 -9.26 5.80 36.35
C ILE A 686 -8.43 5.75 37.64
N VAL A 687 -7.21 6.27 37.65
CA VAL A 687 -6.33 6.30 38.81
C VAL A 687 -6.76 7.35 39.86
N GLY A 688 -7.68 8.24 39.50
CA GLY A 688 -8.21 9.28 40.39
C GLY A 688 -7.31 10.52 40.50
N GLU A 689 -6.37 10.72 39.57
CA GLU A 689 -5.49 11.90 39.55
C GLU A 689 -6.16 13.16 38.95
N LEU A 690 -7.31 13.00 38.29
CA LEU A 690 -8.09 14.10 37.72
C LEU A 690 -9.53 14.09 38.26
N PRO A 691 -10.19 15.27 38.40
CA PRO A 691 -11.60 15.33 38.77
C PRO A 691 -12.47 14.72 37.63
N LYS A 692 -13.48 13.94 38.05
CA LYS A 692 -14.36 13.18 37.10
C LYS A 692 -15.20 14.08 36.18
N THR A 693 -15.31 15.37 36.46
CA THR A 693 -16.08 16.34 35.67
C THR A 693 -15.16 17.23 34.86
N MET A 694 -14.84 16.85 33.62
CA MET A 694 -14.22 17.74 32.64
C MET A 694 -15.17 17.89 31.43
N PRO A 695 -15.39 19.14 30.93
CA PRO A 695 -16.18 19.37 29.73
C PRO A 695 -15.54 18.71 28.50
N LEU A 696 -16.36 18.33 27.53
CA LEU A 696 -15.85 17.87 26.24
C LEU A 696 -14.82 18.87 25.68
N PRO A 697 -13.65 18.42 25.27
CA PRO A 697 -12.78 19.29 24.49
C PRO A 697 -13.57 19.68 23.22
N ILE A 698 -13.72 20.99 23.02
CA ILE A 698 -14.12 21.51 21.71
C ILE A 698 -13.19 20.83 20.71
N PRO A 699 -13.63 20.32 19.56
CA PRO A 699 -12.75 19.82 18.54
C PRO A 699 -11.99 20.99 17.89
N VAL A 700 -11.19 21.68 18.70
CA VAL A 700 -10.19 22.66 18.32
C VAL A 700 -8.88 21.90 18.31
N HIS A 701 -8.22 21.88 17.19
CA HIS A 701 -6.86 21.36 17.09
C HIS A 701 -6.00 22.10 18.12
N PRO A 702 -5.24 21.40 18.98
CA PRO A 702 -4.36 22.07 19.92
C PRO A 702 -3.30 22.86 19.15
N PRO A 703 -2.89 24.04 19.66
CA PRO A 703 -1.74 24.73 19.10
C PRO A 703 -0.50 23.84 19.30
N PHE A 704 0.21 23.60 18.22
CA PHE A 704 1.48 22.88 18.25
C PHE A 704 2.49 23.71 19.05
N SER A 705 2.77 23.37 20.31
CA SER A 705 4.03 23.76 20.94
C SER A 705 5.10 22.76 20.47
N ALA A 706 5.97 23.23 19.59
CA ALA A 706 7.19 22.52 19.24
C ALA A 706 8.10 22.48 20.46
N ARG A 707 8.10 21.39 21.21
CA ARG A 707 9.17 20.84 22.07
C ARG A 707 8.54 19.85 23.05
N GLY A 708 8.58 18.59 22.70
CA GLY A 708 8.30 17.49 23.62
C GLY A 708 9.18 16.32 23.26
N THR A 709 10.13 16.01 24.12
CA THR A 709 10.93 14.78 24.07
C THR A 709 10.05 13.54 24.01
N PRO A 710 10.44 12.48 23.31
CA PRO A 710 9.65 11.26 23.21
C PRO A 710 9.50 10.60 24.59
N PRO A 711 8.31 10.05 24.93
CA PRO A 711 8.11 9.39 26.21
C PRO A 711 8.90 8.08 26.27
N SER A 712 9.53 7.89 27.44
CA SER A 712 10.37 6.74 27.77
C SER A 712 9.60 5.41 27.81
N ALA A 713 10.35 4.31 27.74
CA ALA A 713 9.91 2.91 27.68
C ALA A 713 8.96 2.41 28.83
N SER A 714 8.60 3.24 29.78
CA SER A 714 7.75 2.88 30.94
C SER A 714 6.25 2.73 30.61
N THR A 715 5.77 3.32 29.50
CA THR A 715 4.34 3.40 29.16
C THR A 715 3.74 2.05 28.75
N LYS A 716 4.55 1.12 28.22
CA LYS A 716 4.09 -0.23 27.83
C LYS A 716 3.82 -1.17 29.02
N SER A 717 4.56 -0.98 30.11
CA SER A 717 4.37 -1.75 31.34
C SER A 717 3.04 -1.39 32.02
N LEU A 718 2.68 -0.11 32.01
CA LEU A 718 1.44 0.41 32.59
C LEU A 718 0.20 -0.06 31.80
N PHE A 719 0.25 -0.09 30.48
CA PHE A 719 -0.87 -0.60 29.67
C PHE A 719 -1.15 -2.10 29.88
N LYS A 720 -0.10 -2.91 30.06
CA LYS A 720 -0.28 -4.33 30.41
C LYS A 720 -0.89 -4.51 31.79
N SER A 721 -0.51 -3.67 32.76
CA SER A 721 -1.10 -3.64 34.11
C SER A 721 -2.55 -3.18 34.08
N LEU A 722 -2.90 -2.17 33.27
CA LEU A 722 -4.27 -1.67 33.12
C LEU A 722 -5.21 -2.75 32.55
N ILE A 723 -4.79 -3.46 31.49
CA ILE A 723 -5.57 -4.56 30.89
C ILE A 723 -5.71 -5.75 31.85
N THR A 724 -4.72 -5.99 32.71
CA THR A 724 -4.79 -7.07 33.72
C THR A 724 -5.64 -6.68 34.90
N TYR A 725 -5.75 -5.38 35.22
CA TYR A 725 -6.60 -4.85 36.30
C TYR A 725 -8.07 -4.72 35.90
N LEU A 726 -8.33 -4.49 34.56
CA LEU A 726 -9.68 -4.36 34.01
C LEU A 726 -10.30 -5.70 33.57
N ARG A 727 -9.55 -6.82 33.69
CA ARG A 727 -10.05 -8.20 33.61
C ARG A 727 -10.26 -8.77 35.03
#